data_29d324d84f34f6ace9977e023661abcd
#
_entry.id   29d324d84f34f6ace9977e023661abcd
#
_cell.length_a   1.000
_cell.length_b   1.000
_cell.length_c   1.000
_cell.angle_alpha   90.00
_cell.angle_beta   90.00
_cell.angle_gamma   90.00
#
_symmetry.space_group_name_H-M   'P 1'
#
loop_
_entity.id
_entity.type
_entity.pdbx_description
1 polymer ?
#
loop_
_entity_poly.entity_id
_entity_poly.type
_entity_poly.pdbx_seq_one_letter_code
_entity_poly.pdbx_strand_id
1 'polypeptide(L)'
;MAMRQFKAESKKLLDLMINSIYTNREIFLRELISNASDACDKLYFKSLTDTSINVKKEDLHIHIAADKENRILTISDNGIGMTKDELEKNLGTIARSGSQDFKASNQNENIDIIGQFGVGFYSAFMVASKVTVVSRAEGSEEAWQWSSSGVEGYTLTEAEKPEVGTEITLVLKEDTETDKYSEYLDEYTISGLVKKYSDYIRYPITMYREKSRQKPKPEDAGDDYKPEYETYTELETLNSMVPIWKRDKKDVKPEEYNEFYKSKFMDYSDPLRVITSRTEGTATYTALLFVPGQTPYDYYTKEYEKGLALYASGVMIMEKCADLLPDYFSFIKGVVDSEDLSLNISRETLQKDGQVKLIRNSLEKKIKNELHAMLVNDREKYETFWKAFGRQIKFGIYGDYGMHKDLLSDLLMFYSAKEQKLITLDEYIEKMPEGQKAIYFAAGDEAARLGKLPNAQLVLSKGYDLLLCSEDVDEFCLQIMHDYKEKEFKNINSGDLGLETEEEKKAAEETATENKDLFEEIKKALNGKVKDVKVNPTLQDHPVSLSSEGGISMEMEKILRKMPAGGEGMESTKVLELNPNHTVFAALKAAHEAGDTDKINKYAELLYDQALLIEGLPLEDPVAYAQLVCDLMK
;
A
#
# COMPACT_ATOMS: atom_id res chain seq x y z
N MET A 1 -50.66 12.98 15.25
CA MET A 1 -49.82 14.16 14.98
C MET A 1 -49.61 14.25 13.48
N ALA A 2 -49.85 15.40 12.87
CA ALA A 2 -49.59 15.57 11.44
C ALA A 2 -48.08 15.76 11.23
N MET A 3 -47.46 14.91 10.42
CA MET A 3 -46.05 15.02 10.02
C MET A 3 -45.84 16.28 9.17
N ARG A 4 -44.89 17.13 9.53
CA ARG A 4 -44.57 18.36 8.79
C ARG A 4 -43.35 18.10 7.93
N GLN A 5 -43.37 18.58 6.69
CA GLN A 5 -42.21 18.50 5.79
C GLN A 5 -41.20 19.60 6.13
N PHE A 6 -39.88 19.28 5.97
CA PHE A 6 -38.83 20.27 6.07
C PHE A 6 -38.94 21.26 4.89
N LYS A 7 -38.63 22.53 5.14
CA LYS A 7 -38.49 23.56 4.11
C LYS A 7 -37.00 23.73 3.80
N ALA A 8 -36.64 23.83 2.52
CA ALA A 8 -35.28 24.02 2.09
C ALA A 8 -35.07 25.49 1.63
N GLU A 9 -33.92 26.08 2.02
CA GLU A 9 -33.43 27.35 1.47
C GLU A 9 -32.50 27.04 0.28
N SER A 10 -33.04 27.08 -0.94
CA SER A 10 -32.34 26.65 -2.16
C SER A 10 -31.02 27.39 -2.40
N LYS A 11 -30.93 28.70 -2.10
CA LYS A 11 -29.70 29.50 -2.22
C LYS A 11 -28.59 28.98 -1.31
N LYS A 12 -28.88 28.69 -0.04
CA LYS A 12 -27.88 28.14 0.91
C LYS A 12 -27.48 26.73 0.55
N LEU A 13 -28.40 25.91 0.06
CA LEU A 13 -28.06 24.55 -0.40
C LEU A 13 -27.11 24.60 -1.60
N LEU A 14 -27.37 25.47 -2.57
CA LEU A 14 -26.51 25.63 -3.73
C LEU A 14 -25.11 26.14 -3.33
N ASP A 15 -25.07 27.11 -2.40
CA ASP A 15 -23.82 27.62 -1.87
C ASP A 15 -22.99 26.54 -1.15
N LEU A 16 -23.63 25.72 -0.33
CA LEU A 16 -23.01 24.56 0.31
C LEU A 16 -22.52 23.54 -0.72
N MET A 17 -23.27 23.31 -1.78
CA MET A 17 -22.86 22.40 -2.87
C MET A 17 -21.63 22.89 -3.62
N ILE A 18 -21.59 24.19 -3.93
CA ILE A 18 -20.46 24.80 -4.66
C ILE A 18 -19.20 24.85 -3.79
N ASN A 19 -19.34 25.16 -2.49
CA ASN A 19 -18.19 25.51 -1.65
C ASN A 19 -17.81 24.44 -0.60
N SER A 20 -18.60 23.37 -0.41
CA SER A 20 -18.38 22.42 0.70
C SER A 20 -18.47 20.95 0.32
N ILE A 21 -19.08 20.58 -0.81
CA ILE A 21 -19.21 19.16 -1.19
C ILE A 21 -17.92 18.61 -1.75
N TYR A 22 -17.22 19.42 -2.52
CA TYR A 22 -16.01 19.00 -3.23
C TYR A 22 -14.77 19.59 -2.56
N THR A 23 -13.79 18.74 -2.31
CA THR A 23 -12.51 19.14 -1.71
C THR A 23 -11.56 19.71 -2.77
N ASN A 24 -11.60 19.15 -3.98
CA ASN A 24 -10.72 19.54 -5.08
C ASN A 24 -11.52 20.19 -6.22
N ARG A 25 -11.10 21.39 -6.64
CA ARG A 25 -11.79 22.13 -7.71
C ARG A 25 -11.63 21.49 -9.07
N GLU A 26 -10.52 20.86 -9.37
CA GLU A 26 -10.21 20.27 -10.67
C GLU A 26 -11.23 19.20 -11.13
N ILE A 27 -12.01 18.65 -10.19
CA ILE A 27 -13.04 17.67 -10.52
C ILE A 27 -14.22 18.23 -11.31
N PHE A 28 -14.37 19.57 -11.44
CA PHE A 28 -15.43 20.15 -12.26
C PHE A 28 -15.38 19.57 -13.68
N LEU A 29 -14.19 19.41 -14.26
CA LEU A 29 -14.01 18.90 -15.61
C LEU A 29 -14.46 17.42 -15.69
N ARG A 30 -14.10 16.61 -14.68
CA ARG A 30 -14.57 15.22 -14.55
C ARG A 30 -16.09 15.13 -14.58
N GLU A 31 -16.78 15.95 -13.79
CA GLU A 31 -18.23 15.92 -13.67
C GLU A 31 -18.92 16.33 -14.98
N LEU A 32 -18.41 17.38 -15.65
CA LEU A 32 -18.96 17.83 -16.94
C LEU A 32 -18.73 16.80 -18.05
N ILE A 33 -17.56 16.20 -18.14
CA ILE A 33 -17.26 15.11 -19.08
C ILE A 33 -18.14 13.88 -18.79
N SER A 34 -18.37 13.54 -17.51
CA SER A 34 -19.25 12.42 -17.13
C SER A 34 -20.69 12.66 -17.59
N ASN A 35 -21.20 13.88 -17.44
CA ASN A 35 -22.52 14.25 -17.92
C ASN A 35 -22.63 14.19 -19.45
N ALA A 36 -21.60 14.63 -20.18
CA ALA A 36 -21.51 14.53 -21.63
C ALA A 36 -21.48 13.07 -22.09
N SER A 37 -20.71 12.20 -21.40
CA SER A 37 -20.69 10.76 -21.65
C SER A 37 -22.06 10.13 -21.46
N ASP A 38 -22.78 10.47 -20.37
CA ASP A 38 -24.13 9.98 -20.12
C ASP A 38 -25.12 10.43 -21.22
N ALA A 39 -24.95 11.64 -21.76
CA ALA A 39 -25.79 12.14 -22.86
C ALA A 39 -25.55 11.34 -24.16
N CYS A 40 -24.29 10.97 -24.43
CA CYS A 40 -23.93 10.09 -25.54
C CYS A 40 -24.47 8.67 -25.34
N ASP A 41 -24.36 8.10 -24.13
CA ASP A 41 -24.91 6.77 -23.79
C ASP A 41 -26.42 6.71 -24.00
N LYS A 42 -27.16 7.75 -23.58
CA LYS A 42 -28.62 7.86 -23.78
C LYS A 42 -29.00 7.91 -25.25
N LEU A 43 -28.30 8.67 -26.07
CA LEU A 43 -28.54 8.76 -27.51
C LEU A 43 -28.25 7.44 -28.20
N TYR A 44 -27.12 6.82 -27.89
CA TYR A 44 -26.73 5.52 -28.43
C TYR A 44 -27.77 4.45 -28.06
N PHE A 45 -28.18 4.38 -26.78
CA PHE A 45 -29.22 3.47 -26.33
C PHE A 45 -30.54 3.69 -27.08
N LYS A 46 -30.98 4.95 -27.25
CA LYS A 46 -32.19 5.27 -27.98
C LYS A 46 -32.10 4.82 -29.45
N SER A 47 -30.93 4.95 -30.08
CA SER A 47 -30.70 4.50 -31.48
C SER A 47 -30.79 2.97 -31.64
N LEU A 48 -30.55 2.18 -30.58
CA LEU A 48 -30.71 0.73 -30.62
C LEU A 48 -32.19 0.28 -30.63
N THR A 49 -33.06 1.12 -30.08
CA THR A 49 -34.49 0.84 -29.94
C THR A 49 -35.35 1.58 -30.99
N ASP A 50 -34.90 2.71 -31.49
CA ASP A 50 -35.57 3.52 -32.48
C ASP A 50 -34.77 3.60 -33.80
N THR A 51 -35.23 2.86 -34.81
CA THR A 51 -34.57 2.78 -36.13
C THR A 51 -34.60 4.08 -36.93
N SER A 52 -35.36 5.09 -36.52
CA SER A 52 -35.35 6.40 -37.14
C SER A 52 -34.10 7.22 -36.76
N ILE A 53 -33.42 6.84 -35.67
CA ILE A 53 -32.20 7.49 -35.21
C ILE A 53 -31.00 6.74 -35.79
N ASN A 54 -30.36 7.32 -36.80
CA ASN A 54 -29.21 6.72 -37.48
C ASN A 54 -27.88 7.26 -36.85
N VAL A 55 -27.59 6.89 -35.62
CA VAL A 55 -26.37 7.26 -34.90
C VAL A 55 -25.56 6.03 -34.60
N LYS A 56 -24.29 6.02 -34.96
CA LYS A 56 -23.34 4.97 -34.60
C LYS A 56 -22.53 5.43 -33.39
N LYS A 57 -22.01 4.46 -32.63
CA LYS A 57 -21.19 4.75 -31.45
C LYS A 57 -19.94 5.55 -31.82
N GLU A 58 -19.35 5.30 -32.97
CA GLU A 58 -18.15 5.96 -33.47
C GLU A 58 -18.38 7.43 -33.84
N ASP A 59 -19.64 7.85 -34.05
CA ASP A 59 -19.99 9.23 -34.39
C ASP A 59 -20.11 10.10 -33.12
N LEU A 60 -20.24 9.49 -31.95
CA LEU A 60 -20.39 10.18 -30.69
C LEU A 60 -19.04 10.62 -30.12
N HIS A 61 -18.98 11.87 -29.67
CA HIS A 61 -17.75 12.46 -29.13
C HIS A 61 -18.03 13.60 -28.16
N ILE A 62 -17.01 13.94 -27.40
CA ILE A 62 -16.97 15.08 -26.50
C ILE A 62 -15.87 16.00 -27.01
N HIS A 63 -16.12 17.30 -27.11
CA HIS A 63 -15.13 18.28 -27.56
C HIS A 63 -14.89 19.33 -26.48
N ILE A 64 -13.61 19.66 -26.25
CA ILE A 64 -13.18 20.71 -25.32
C ILE A 64 -12.47 21.82 -26.12
N ALA A 65 -12.83 23.08 -25.87
CA ALA A 65 -12.17 24.23 -26.44
C ALA A 65 -11.86 25.25 -25.33
N ALA A 66 -10.69 25.86 -25.41
CA ALA A 66 -10.24 26.90 -24.47
C ALA A 66 -9.90 28.18 -25.22
N ASP A 67 -10.49 29.29 -24.79
CA ASP A 67 -10.18 30.64 -25.23
C ASP A 67 -9.50 31.40 -24.08
N LYS A 68 -8.18 31.52 -24.18
CA LYS A 68 -7.36 32.15 -23.13
C LYS A 68 -7.61 33.66 -23.03
N GLU A 69 -7.91 34.32 -24.18
CA GLU A 69 -8.11 35.78 -24.24
C GLU A 69 -9.41 36.20 -23.55
N ASN A 70 -10.49 35.45 -23.75
CA ASN A 70 -11.79 35.72 -23.20
C ASN A 70 -12.06 34.96 -21.89
N ARG A 71 -11.09 34.16 -21.42
CA ARG A 71 -11.20 33.29 -20.24
C ARG A 71 -12.38 32.31 -20.30
N ILE A 72 -12.60 31.72 -21.48
CA ILE A 72 -13.72 30.82 -21.75
C ILE A 72 -13.20 29.39 -21.91
N LEU A 73 -13.84 28.45 -21.19
CA LEU A 73 -13.71 27.01 -21.40
C LEU A 73 -15.07 26.47 -21.88
N THR A 74 -15.06 25.77 -23.01
CA THR A 74 -16.25 25.17 -23.59
C THR A 74 -16.14 23.65 -23.60
N ILE A 75 -17.17 22.95 -23.14
CA ILE A 75 -17.31 21.49 -23.22
C ILE A 75 -18.59 21.20 -24.01
N SER A 76 -18.49 20.46 -25.08
CA SER A 76 -19.64 20.10 -25.91
C SER A 76 -19.71 18.60 -26.17
N ASP A 77 -20.92 18.10 -26.32
CA ASP A 77 -21.23 16.73 -26.72
C ASP A 77 -22.26 16.74 -27.89
N ASN A 78 -22.23 15.68 -28.67
CA ASN A 78 -23.27 15.39 -29.65
C ASN A 78 -24.20 14.25 -29.17
N GLY A 79 -24.46 14.20 -27.88
CA GLY A 79 -25.38 13.28 -27.24
C GLY A 79 -26.86 13.64 -27.44
N ILE A 80 -27.74 13.09 -26.58
CA ILE A 80 -29.20 13.21 -26.74
C ILE A 80 -29.74 14.65 -26.68
N GLY A 81 -28.99 15.59 -26.09
CA GLY A 81 -29.44 16.95 -25.83
C GLY A 81 -30.57 17.04 -24.81
N MET A 82 -31.14 18.24 -24.66
CA MET A 82 -32.23 18.53 -23.71
C MET A 82 -33.25 19.48 -24.33
N THR A 83 -34.52 19.19 -24.11
CA THR A 83 -35.65 20.11 -24.37
C THR A 83 -35.68 21.25 -23.33
N LYS A 84 -36.50 22.27 -23.55
CA LYS A 84 -36.75 23.36 -22.58
C LYS A 84 -37.09 22.84 -21.19
N ASP A 85 -38.07 21.95 -21.13
CA ASP A 85 -38.56 21.37 -19.87
C ASP A 85 -37.49 20.54 -19.17
N GLU A 86 -36.63 19.83 -19.94
CA GLU A 86 -35.52 19.06 -19.39
C GLU A 86 -34.39 19.96 -18.88
N LEU A 87 -34.08 21.06 -19.55
CA LEU A 87 -33.13 22.07 -19.05
C LEU A 87 -33.62 22.66 -17.72
N GLU A 88 -34.89 23.04 -17.64
CA GLU A 88 -35.48 23.56 -16.40
C GLU A 88 -35.48 22.50 -15.28
N LYS A 89 -35.82 21.26 -15.59
CA LYS A 89 -35.87 20.18 -14.61
C LYS A 89 -34.49 19.76 -14.13
N ASN A 90 -33.52 19.57 -15.06
CA ASN A 90 -32.23 18.97 -14.75
C ASN A 90 -31.21 20.00 -14.23
N LEU A 91 -31.26 21.25 -14.67
CA LEU A 91 -30.35 22.32 -14.26
C LEU A 91 -31.01 23.35 -13.33
N GLY A 92 -32.31 23.44 -13.31
CA GLY A 92 -33.07 24.34 -12.44
C GLY A 92 -33.50 23.70 -11.11
N THR A 93 -33.40 22.37 -10.96
CA THR A 93 -33.78 21.66 -9.73
C THR A 93 -32.56 20.99 -9.12
N ILE A 94 -32.13 21.44 -7.94
CA ILE A 94 -30.98 20.94 -7.22
C ILE A 94 -31.20 19.47 -6.81
N ALA A 95 -30.15 18.64 -6.96
CA ALA A 95 -30.12 17.21 -6.62
C ALA A 95 -31.13 16.36 -7.43
N ARG A 96 -31.43 16.75 -8.65
CA ARG A 96 -32.20 15.97 -9.61
C ARG A 96 -31.29 15.47 -10.73
N SER A 97 -31.34 14.17 -11.00
CA SER A 97 -30.56 13.55 -12.07
C SER A 97 -31.48 13.00 -13.15
N GLY A 98 -31.43 13.62 -14.35
CA GLY A 98 -32.08 13.07 -15.54
C GLY A 98 -31.49 11.73 -16.00
N SER A 99 -30.24 11.43 -15.60
CA SER A 99 -29.61 10.14 -15.86
C SER A 99 -30.17 9.05 -14.96
N GLN A 100 -30.46 9.38 -13.70
CA GLN A 100 -31.12 8.45 -12.78
C GLN A 100 -32.58 8.17 -13.20
N ASP A 101 -33.33 9.20 -13.62
CA ASP A 101 -34.69 9.06 -14.14
C ASP A 101 -34.72 8.14 -15.38
N PHE A 102 -33.72 8.29 -16.27
CA PHE A 102 -33.56 7.45 -17.46
C PHE A 102 -33.25 5.98 -17.09
N LYS A 103 -32.35 5.74 -16.16
CA LYS A 103 -32.02 4.40 -15.66
C LYS A 103 -33.23 3.72 -14.99
N ALA A 104 -33.99 4.49 -14.20
CA ALA A 104 -35.22 3.99 -13.56
C ALA A 104 -36.30 3.59 -14.58
N SER A 105 -36.41 4.31 -15.70
CA SER A 105 -37.37 4.02 -16.76
C SER A 105 -36.98 2.80 -17.63
N ASN A 106 -35.70 2.38 -17.60
CA ASN A 106 -35.14 1.31 -18.43
C ASN A 106 -34.51 0.18 -17.57
N GLN A 107 -35.16 -0.20 -16.46
CA GLN A 107 -34.63 -1.13 -15.44
C GLN A 107 -34.25 -2.53 -15.94
N ASN A 108 -34.74 -2.96 -17.10
CA ASN A 108 -34.50 -4.29 -17.65
C ASN A 108 -33.21 -4.37 -18.50
N GLU A 109 -32.49 -3.28 -18.65
CA GLU A 109 -31.28 -3.22 -19.48
C GLU A 109 -30.10 -2.68 -18.66
N ASN A 110 -28.94 -3.26 -18.85
CA ASN A 110 -27.72 -2.91 -18.11
C ASN A 110 -27.12 -1.62 -18.69
N ILE A 111 -27.74 -0.47 -18.38
CA ILE A 111 -27.25 0.85 -18.79
C ILE A 111 -26.32 1.39 -17.70
N ASP A 112 -25.06 1.49 -18.05
CA ASP A 112 -24.00 1.97 -17.16
C ASP A 112 -23.92 3.50 -17.21
N ILE A 113 -24.69 4.17 -16.36
CA ILE A 113 -24.77 5.63 -16.24
C ILE A 113 -23.87 6.11 -15.10
N ILE A 114 -23.07 7.15 -15.39
CA ILE A 114 -22.12 7.73 -14.45
C ILE A 114 -22.82 8.72 -13.50
N GLY A 115 -23.62 9.65 -14.00
CA GLY A 115 -24.22 10.78 -13.27
C GLY A 115 -25.47 10.41 -12.48
N GLN A 116 -25.33 10.01 -11.20
CA GLN A 116 -26.46 9.53 -10.39
C GLN A 116 -27.05 10.56 -9.41
N PHE A 117 -26.28 11.55 -8.96
CA PHE A 117 -26.66 12.42 -7.82
C PHE A 117 -27.29 13.76 -8.23
N GLY A 118 -27.19 14.18 -9.49
CA GLY A 118 -27.76 15.46 -9.95
C GLY A 118 -27.12 16.71 -9.35
N VAL A 119 -25.88 16.61 -8.88
CA VAL A 119 -25.13 17.72 -8.27
C VAL A 119 -23.84 18.04 -9.02
N GLY A 120 -23.31 17.10 -9.81
CA GLY A 120 -22.02 17.24 -10.51
C GLY A 120 -21.94 18.48 -11.39
N PHE A 121 -23.04 18.85 -12.09
CA PHE A 121 -23.09 20.04 -12.93
C PHE A 121 -22.73 21.32 -12.17
N TYR A 122 -23.17 21.46 -10.92
CA TYR A 122 -22.91 22.68 -10.14
C TYR A 122 -21.46 22.86 -9.72
N SER A 123 -20.61 21.83 -9.87
CA SER A 123 -19.16 21.97 -9.70
C SER A 123 -18.55 22.97 -10.66
N ALA A 124 -19.17 23.24 -11.80
CA ALA A 124 -18.77 24.30 -12.75
C ALA A 124 -18.65 25.68 -12.07
N PHE A 125 -19.50 25.99 -11.09
CA PHE A 125 -19.45 27.26 -10.36
C PHE A 125 -18.28 27.37 -9.37
N MET A 126 -17.56 26.28 -9.11
CA MET A 126 -16.31 26.37 -8.34
C MET A 126 -15.25 27.17 -9.08
N VAL A 127 -15.23 27.07 -10.42
CA VAL A 127 -14.22 27.71 -11.29
C VAL A 127 -14.78 28.83 -12.17
N ALA A 128 -16.08 28.82 -12.47
CA ALA A 128 -16.73 29.78 -13.36
C ALA A 128 -17.50 30.87 -12.59
N SER A 129 -17.44 32.09 -13.09
CA SER A 129 -18.26 33.24 -12.69
C SER A 129 -19.63 33.23 -13.39
N LYS A 130 -19.68 32.60 -14.57
CA LYS A 130 -20.92 32.43 -15.36
C LYS A 130 -20.87 31.11 -16.11
N VAL A 131 -21.98 30.38 -16.09
CA VAL A 131 -22.18 29.13 -16.83
C VAL A 131 -23.33 29.33 -17.81
N THR A 132 -23.12 29.00 -19.08
CA THR A 132 -24.13 29.02 -20.13
C THR A 132 -24.24 27.63 -20.74
N VAL A 133 -25.44 27.10 -20.88
CA VAL A 133 -25.71 25.80 -21.49
C VAL A 133 -26.65 26.00 -22.67
N VAL A 134 -26.22 25.63 -23.87
CA VAL A 134 -27.04 25.63 -25.08
C VAL A 134 -27.29 24.18 -25.49
N SER A 135 -28.55 23.79 -25.63
CA SER A 135 -28.90 22.41 -25.92
C SER A 135 -30.03 22.29 -26.93
N ARG A 136 -29.91 21.30 -27.82
CA ARG A 136 -30.95 20.88 -28.76
C ARG A 136 -31.17 19.38 -28.57
N ALA A 137 -32.40 18.99 -28.25
CA ALA A 137 -32.76 17.60 -28.04
C ALA A 137 -32.89 16.84 -29.37
N GLU A 138 -32.58 15.54 -29.33
CA GLU A 138 -32.84 14.63 -30.45
C GLU A 138 -34.33 14.61 -30.82
N GLY A 139 -34.62 14.83 -32.10
CA GLY A 139 -36.00 14.95 -32.64
C GLY A 139 -36.63 16.30 -32.45
N SER A 140 -35.89 17.34 -31.97
CA SER A 140 -36.39 18.72 -31.83
C SER A 140 -35.71 19.65 -32.85
N GLU A 141 -36.46 20.59 -33.40
CA GLU A 141 -35.93 21.71 -34.20
C GLU A 141 -35.52 22.89 -33.32
N GLU A 142 -36.07 22.97 -32.10
CA GLU A 142 -35.86 24.08 -31.17
C GLU A 142 -34.61 23.84 -30.33
N ALA A 143 -33.83 24.89 -30.12
CA ALA A 143 -32.69 24.91 -29.20
C ALA A 143 -32.96 25.97 -28.10
N TRP A 144 -32.45 25.66 -26.91
CA TRP A 144 -32.68 26.52 -25.73
C TRP A 144 -31.36 26.78 -25.01
N GLN A 145 -31.24 28.02 -24.49
CA GLN A 145 -30.10 28.45 -23.68
C GLN A 145 -30.55 28.66 -22.23
N TRP A 146 -29.86 27.95 -21.32
CA TRP A 146 -29.88 28.17 -19.89
C TRP A 146 -28.62 28.94 -19.48
N SER A 147 -28.74 29.97 -18.62
CA SER A 147 -27.57 30.73 -18.16
C SER A 147 -27.74 31.16 -16.71
N SER A 148 -26.66 31.05 -15.93
CA SER A 148 -26.59 31.41 -14.51
C SER A 148 -25.22 31.93 -14.11
N SER A 149 -25.22 32.85 -13.13
CA SER A 149 -24.00 33.30 -12.43
C SER A 149 -23.91 32.72 -11.00
N GLY A 150 -24.61 31.62 -10.71
CA GLY A 150 -24.61 30.91 -9.44
C GLY A 150 -25.89 31.06 -8.64
N VAL A 151 -25.78 31.38 -7.36
CA VAL A 151 -26.90 31.32 -6.37
C VAL A 151 -28.07 32.29 -6.62
N GLU A 152 -27.91 33.28 -7.49
CA GLU A 152 -28.96 34.28 -7.77
C GLU A 152 -30.12 33.76 -8.62
N GLY A 153 -29.93 32.65 -9.35
CA GLY A 153 -30.90 32.02 -10.22
C GLY A 153 -30.40 31.84 -11.64
N TYR A 154 -31.30 31.55 -12.57
CA TYR A 154 -30.97 31.31 -13.97
C TYR A 154 -31.98 31.99 -14.92
N THR A 155 -31.56 32.14 -16.16
CA THR A 155 -32.42 32.55 -17.29
C THR A 155 -32.55 31.42 -18.29
N LEU A 156 -33.68 31.34 -18.97
CA LEU A 156 -33.96 30.36 -20.01
C LEU A 156 -34.52 31.11 -21.23
N THR A 157 -33.79 31.04 -22.38
CA THR A 157 -34.13 31.77 -23.62
C THR A 157 -34.00 30.84 -24.82
N GLU A 158 -34.69 31.15 -25.91
CA GLU A 158 -34.47 30.49 -27.19
C GLU A 158 -33.06 30.76 -27.70
N ALA A 159 -32.50 29.78 -28.38
CA ALA A 159 -31.14 29.84 -28.95
C ALA A 159 -31.10 29.14 -30.32
N GLU A 160 -30.02 29.37 -31.06
CA GLU A 160 -29.75 28.65 -32.29
C GLU A 160 -28.62 27.60 -32.01
N LYS A 161 -28.89 26.34 -32.36
CA LYS A 161 -27.91 25.26 -32.33
C LYS A 161 -28.20 24.31 -33.50
N PRO A 162 -27.32 24.27 -34.54
CA PRO A 162 -27.59 23.50 -35.76
C PRO A 162 -27.62 21.98 -35.50
N GLU A 163 -26.79 21.51 -34.56
CA GLU A 163 -26.60 20.09 -34.27
C GLU A 163 -27.26 19.68 -32.93
N VAL A 164 -27.69 18.42 -32.87
CA VAL A 164 -28.19 17.82 -31.62
C VAL A 164 -27.03 17.72 -30.61
N GLY A 165 -27.35 17.83 -29.32
CA GLY A 165 -26.40 17.72 -28.24
C GLY A 165 -26.38 18.95 -27.35
N THR A 166 -25.37 19.03 -26.49
CA THR A 166 -25.25 20.09 -25.47
C THR A 166 -23.88 20.76 -25.55
N GLU A 167 -23.87 22.08 -25.38
CA GLU A 167 -22.66 22.89 -25.25
C GLU A 167 -22.70 23.66 -23.92
N ILE A 168 -21.67 23.52 -23.11
CA ILE A 168 -21.49 24.18 -21.82
C ILE A 168 -20.33 25.15 -21.93
N THR A 169 -20.59 26.44 -21.79
CA THR A 169 -19.62 27.52 -21.82
C THR A 169 -19.40 28.06 -20.41
N LEU A 170 -18.16 28.04 -19.94
CA LEU A 170 -17.71 28.52 -18.64
C LEU A 170 -16.89 29.80 -18.82
N VAL A 171 -17.36 30.93 -18.27
CA VAL A 171 -16.52 32.10 -18.09
C VAL A 171 -15.80 31.95 -16.77
N LEU A 172 -14.48 31.71 -16.80
CA LEU A 172 -13.72 31.44 -15.60
C LEU A 172 -13.57 32.68 -14.70
N LYS A 173 -13.47 32.43 -13.40
CA LYS A 173 -13.21 33.46 -12.39
C LYS A 173 -11.84 34.09 -12.61
N GLU A 174 -11.66 35.31 -12.12
CA GLU A 174 -10.36 35.97 -12.10
C GLU A 174 -9.41 35.25 -11.14
N ASP A 175 -8.14 35.23 -11.49
CA ASP A 175 -7.10 34.67 -10.63
C ASP A 175 -6.96 35.47 -9.35
N THR A 176 -6.70 34.78 -8.25
CA THR A 176 -6.43 35.38 -6.95
C THR A 176 -4.97 35.08 -6.53
N GLU A 177 -4.56 35.55 -5.37
CA GLU A 177 -3.23 35.23 -4.83
C GLU A 177 -3.08 33.72 -4.56
N THR A 178 -4.17 33.04 -4.19
CA THR A 178 -4.18 31.62 -3.82
C THR A 178 -4.67 30.70 -4.93
N ASP A 179 -5.50 31.19 -5.85
CA ASP A 179 -6.22 30.39 -6.84
C ASP A 179 -5.92 30.86 -8.26
N LYS A 180 -5.44 29.96 -9.09
CA LYS A 180 -5.09 30.20 -10.50
C LYS A 180 -6.09 29.56 -11.44
N TYR A 181 -7.25 30.20 -11.61
CA TYR A 181 -8.31 29.67 -12.51
C TYR A 181 -7.91 29.64 -13.98
N SER A 182 -6.97 30.53 -14.40
CA SER A 182 -6.44 30.58 -15.77
C SER A 182 -5.68 29.30 -16.17
N GLU A 183 -5.21 28.49 -15.21
CA GLU A 183 -4.56 27.22 -15.51
C GLU A 183 -5.49 26.21 -16.19
N TYR A 184 -6.81 26.30 -15.95
CA TYR A 184 -7.81 25.46 -16.61
C TYR A 184 -8.09 25.85 -18.07
N LEU A 185 -7.40 26.84 -18.60
CA LEU A 185 -7.38 27.20 -20.03
C LEU A 185 -6.11 26.71 -20.73
N ASP A 186 -5.17 26.15 -19.97
CA ASP A 186 -3.95 25.60 -20.54
C ASP A 186 -4.18 24.19 -21.11
N GLU A 187 -3.73 23.97 -22.34
CA GLU A 187 -3.93 22.70 -23.05
C GLU A 187 -3.30 21.50 -22.34
N TYR A 188 -2.14 21.70 -21.71
CA TYR A 188 -1.46 20.63 -20.99
C TYR A 188 -2.18 20.31 -19.68
N THR A 189 -2.68 21.31 -18.97
CA THR A 189 -3.49 21.14 -17.77
C THR A 189 -4.78 20.39 -18.08
N ILE A 190 -5.51 20.82 -19.13
CA ILE A 190 -6.75 20.13 -19.57
C ILE A 190 -6.46 18.68 -19.93
N SER A 191 -5.43 18.44 -20.77
CA SER A 191 -5.04 17.08 -21.15
C SER A 191 -4.64 16.22 -19.93
N GLY A 192 -3.91 16.80 -18.98
CA GLY A 192 -3.55 16.14 -17.73
C GLY A 192 -4.77 15.76 -16.89
N LEU A 193 -5.75 16.63 -16.75
CA LEU A 193 -6.99 16.38 -16.04
C LEU A 193 -7.85 15.30 -16.73
N VAL A 194 -7.96 15.34 -18.05
CA VAL A 194 -8.65 14.29 -18.82
C VAL A 194 -7.97 12.95 -18.61
N LYS A 195 -6.64 12.88 -18.73
CA LYS A 195 -5.86 11.66 -18.47
C LYS A 195 -6.02 11.15 -17.05
N LYS A 196 -6.04 12.05 -16.07
CA LYS A 196 -6.17 11.69 -14.66
C LYS A 196 -7.54 11.10 -14.32
N TYR A 197 -8.62 11.77 -14.70
CA TYR A 197 -9.97 11.46 -14.22
C TYR A 197 -10.87 10.77 -15.24
N SER A 198 -10.67 11.00 -16.54
CA SER A 198 -11.62 10.64 -17.60
C SER A 198 -10.98 9.85 -18.74
N ASP A 199 -9.77 9.31 -18.52
CA ASP A 199 -9.00 8.61 -19.57
C ASP A 199 -9.76 7.43 -20.21
N TYR A 200 -10.66 6.81 -19.44
CA TYR A 200 -11.39 5.62 -19.85
C TYR A 200 -12.88 5.86 -20.09
N ILE A 201 -13.27 7.11 -20.30
CA ILE A 201 -14.57 7.46 -20.87
C ILE A 201 -14.68 6.84 -22.25
N ARG A 202 -15.84 6.22 -22.56
CA ARG A 202 -16.06 5.35 -23.74
C ARG A 202 -16.09 6.10 -25.09
N TYR A 203 -16.14 7.42 -25.05
CA TYR A 203 -16.22 8.30 -26.20
C TYR A 203 -14.94 9.11 -26.33
N PRO A 204 -14.48 9.42 -27.56
CA PRO A 204 -13.31 10.26 -27.74
C PRO A 204 -13.57 11.66 -27.17
N ILE A 205 -12.65 12.10 -26.32
CA ILE A 205 -12.59 13.47 -25.81
C ILE A 205 -11.56 14.20 -26.65
N THR A 206 -11.99 15.14 -27.46
CA THR A 206 -11.16 15.79 -28.47
C THR A 206 -10.89 17.25 -28.12
N MET A 207 -9.74 17.74 -28.52
CA MET A 207 -9.35 19.14 -28.39
C MET A 207 -8.43 19.54 -29.56
N TYR A 208 -8.60 20.76 -30.09
CA TYR A 208 -7.62 21.33 -31.00
C TYR A 208 -6.40 21.79 -30.21
N ARG A 209 -5.22 21.29 -30.59
CA ARG A 209 -3.95 21.64 -29.94
C ARG A 209 -2.96 22.24 -30.93
N GLU A 210 -2.22 23.23 -30.45
CA GLU A 210 -1.12 23.80 -31.23
C GLU A 210 0.08 22.84 -31.18
N LYS A 211 0.56 22.44 -32.33
CA LYS A 211 1.76 21.66 -32.55
C LYS A 211 2.78 22.43 -33.37
N SER A 212 4.03 22.13 -33.12
CA SER A 212 5.15 22.71 -33.85
C SER A 212 5.83 21.63 -34.68
N ARG A 213 6.05 21.86 -35.95
CA ARG A 213 6.86 20.99 -36.80
C ARG A 213 7.98 21.78 -37.48
N GLN A 214 9.10 21.11 -37.66
CA GLN A 214 10.21 21.68 -38.41
C GLN A 214 9.83 21.80 -39.86
N LYS A 215 10.01 22.99 -40.45
CA LYS A 215 9.86 23.19 -41.91
C LYS A 215 10.89 22.34 -42.66
N PRO A 216 10.54 21.83 -43.84
CA PRO A 216 11.52 21.14 -44.69
C PRO A 216 12.76 22.01 -44.92
N LYS A 217 13.95 21.40 -44.77
CA LYS A 217 15.19 22.11 -45.07
C LYS A 217 15.19 22.51 -46.58
N PRO A 218 15.36 23.82 -46.93
CA PRO A 218 15.50 24.22 -48.33
C PRO A 218 16.69 23.50 -48.99
N GLU A 219 16.54 23.13 -50.28
CA GLU A 219 17.58 22.38 -51.02
C GLU A 219 18.90 23.14 -51.13
N ASP A 220 18.86 24.48 -51.05
CA ASP A 220 19.98 25.42 -51.14
C ASP A 220 20.50 25.89 -49.78
N ALA A 221 20.05 25.29 -48.68
CA ALA A 221 20.47 25.67 -47.32
C ALA A 221 21.93 25.21 -47.04
N GLY A 222 22.79 26.16 -46.74
CA GLY A 222 24.19 25.94 -46.34
C GLY A 222 24.35 25.28 -44.96
N ASP A 223 25.62 25.12 -44.56
CA ASP A 223 25.97 24.43 -43.30
C ASP A 223 25.51 25.20 -42.04
N ASP A 224 25.21 26.48 -42.13
CA ASP A 224 24.73 27.33 -41.02
C ASP A 224 23.21 27.38 -40.91
N TYR A 225 22.47 26.50 -41.60
CA TYR A 225 21.00 26.48 -41.56
C TYR A 225 20.48 26.21 -40.12
N LYS A 226 19.70 27.14 -39.60
CA LYS A 226 18.94 26.95 -38.37
C LYS A 226 17.54 26.44 -38.70
N PRO A 227 17.10 25.34 -38.08
CA PRO A 227 15.75 24.83 -38.31
C PRO A 227 14.69 25.89 -38.02
N GLU A 228 13.83 26.14 -39.00
CA GLU A 228 12.63 26.94 -38.79
C GLU A 228 11.47 26.02 -38.41
N TYR A 229 10.64 26.49 -37.49
CA TYR A 229 9.46 25.77 -37.06
C TYR A 229 8.21 26.53 -37.48
N GLU A 230 7.18 25.78 -37.85
CA GLU A 230 5.85 26.33 -38.10
C GLU A 230 4.87 25.74 -37.08
N THR A 231 3.98 26.57 -36.58
CA THR A 231 2.88 26.15 -35.70
C THR A 231 1.68 25.77 -36.54
N TYR A 232 1.05 24.65 -36.24
CA TYR A 232 -0.20 24.21 -36.85
C TYR A 232 -1.14 23.67 -35.78
N THR A 233 -2.43 23.72 -36.05
CA THR A 233 -3.46 23.21 -35.14
C THR A 233 -3.93 21.85 -35.64
N GLU A 234 -4.00 20.87 -34.72
CA GLU A 234 -4.46 19.53 -35.00
C GLU A 234 -5.50 19.08 -33.96
N LEU A 235 -6.55 18.40 -34.44
CA LEU A 235 -7.53 17.79 -33.54
C LEU A 235 -6.93 16.52 -32.90
N GLU A 236 -6.79 16.51 -31.60
CA GLU A 236 -6.22 15.40 -30.84
C GLU A 236 -7.26 14.75 -29.93
N THR A 237 -7.25 13.43 -29.86
CA THR A 237 -8.02 12.68 -28.87
C THR A 237 -7.19 12.56 -27.58
N LEU A 238 -7.73 13.10 -26.49
CA LEU A 238 -7.02 13.22 -25.21
C LEU A 238 -7.07 11.96 -24.36
N ASN A 239 -8.08 11.11 -24.52
CA ASN A 239 -8.31 9.94 -23.69
C ASN A 239 -8.04 8.62 -24.42
N SER A 240 -7.85 7.55 -23.65
CA SER A 240 -7.55 6.20 -24.16
C SER A 240 -8.79 5.32 -24.38
N MET A 241 -9.94 5.70 -23.85
CA MET A 241 -11.26 5.06 -23.95
C MET A 241 -11.37 3.63 -23.40
N VAL A 242 -10.44 2.73 -23.74
CA VAL A 242 -10.51 1.32 -23.34
C VAL A 242 -9.41 1.01 -22.33
N PRO A 243 -9.76 0.78 -21.07
CA PRO A 243 -8.78 0.43 -20.05
C PRO A 243 -8.19 -0.96 -20.28
N ILE A 244 -6.88 -1.09 -20.06
CA ILE A 244 -6.15 -2.35 -20.26
C ILE A 244 -6.72 -3.50 -19.39
N TRP A 245 -7.27 -3.20 -18.21
CA TRP A 245 -7.85 -4.20 -17.31
C TRP A 245 -9.23 -4.71 -17.73
N LYS A 246 -9.93 -4.02 -18.66
CA LYS A 246 -11.21 -4.49 -19.25
C LYS A 246 -11.00 -5.26 -20.56
N ARG A 247 -9.78 -5.24 -21.15
CA ARG A 247 -9.45 -6.03 -22.33
C ARG A 247 -9.33 -7.52 -22.00
N ASP A 248 -9.63 -8.39 -22.96
CA ASP A 248 -9.41 -9.83 -22.74
C ASP A 248 -7.90 -10.07 -22.50
N LYS A 249 -7.60 -10.86 -21.47
CA LYS A 249 -6.21 -11.19 -21.09
C LYS A 249 -5.41 -11.80 -22.25
N LYS A 250 -6.08 -12.47 -23.20
CA LYS A 250 -5.43 -13.07 -24.37
C LYS A 250 -4.95 -12.02 -25.39
N ASP A 251 -5.59 -10.85 -25.38
CA ASP A 251 -5.32 -9.77 -26.32
C ASP A 251 -4.31 -8.74 -25.80
N VAL A 252 -3.88 -8.91 -24.53
CA VAL A 252 -2.92 -8.01 -23.89
C VAL A 252 -1.58 -8.70 -23.74
N LYS A 253 -0.52 -8.12 -24.31
CA LYS A 253 0.83 -8.65 -24.18
C LYS A 253 1.43 -8.29 -22.82
N PRO A 254 2.35 -9.11 -22.29
CA PRO A 254 3.05 -8.81 -21.03
C PRO A 254 3.72 -7.44 -21.01
N GLU A 255 4.30 -7.02 -22.13
CA GLU A 255 4.97 -5.73 -22.29
C GLU A 255 4.01 -4.56 -22.09
N GLU A 256 2.74 -4.66 -22.56
CA GLU A 256 1.72 -3.62 -22.38
C GLU A 256 1.37 -3.43 -20.89
N TYR A 257 1.32 -4.51 -20.10
CA TYR A 257 1.14 -4.42 -18.64
C TYR A 257 2.34 -3.74 -17.96
N ASN A 258 3.55 -4.06 -18.39
CA ASN A 258 4.77 -3.47 -17.84
C ASN A 258 4.85 -1.97 -18.17
N GLU A 259 4.53 -1.57 -19.40
CA GLU A 259 4.47 -0.17 -19.82
C GLU A 259 3.40 0.61 -19.06
N PHE A 260 2.21 0.02 -18.91
CA PHE A 260 1.15 0.61 -18.08
C PHE A 260 1.61 0.82 -16.64
N TYR A 261 2.23 -0.19 -16.03
CA TYR A 261 2.76 -0.11 -14.67
C TYR A 261 3.78 1.03 -14.52
N LYS A 262 4.79 1.05 -15.39
CA LYS A 262 5.85 2.07 -15.36
C LYS A 262 5.30 3.48 -15.55
N SER A 263 4.40 3.65 -16.49
CA SER A 263 3.78 4.94 -16.79
C SER A 263 2.84 5.42 -15.68
N LYS A 264 1.96 4.52 -15.18
CA LYS A 264 0.92 4.89 -14.20
C LYS A 264 1.49 5.16 -12.82
N PHE A 265 2.51 4.38 -12.40
CA PHE A 265 3.05 4.43 -11.05
C PHE A 265 4.45 5.07 -10.98
N MET A 266 4.93 5.64 -12.10
CA MET A 266 6.22 6.31 -12.21
C MET A 266 7.39 5.44 -11.73
N ASP A 267 7.32 4.13 -12.01
CA ASP A 267 8.37 3.16 -11.71
C ASP A 267 9.21 2.92 -12.98
N TYR A 268 10.51 2.74 -12.81
CA TYR A 268 11.43 2.52 -13.93
C TYR A 268 11.71 1.03 -14.19
N SER A 269 11.31 0.17 -13.27
CA SER A 269 11.49 -1.28 -13.34
C SER A 269 10.19 -1.99 -13.73
N ASP A 270 10.31 -3.17 -14.31
CA ASP A 270 9.16 -4.03 -14.54
C ASP A 270 8.66 -4.62 -13.21
N PRO A 271 7.36 -4.86 -13.04
CA PRO A 271 6.83 -5.50 -11.86
C PRO A 271 7.25 -6.98 -11.81
N LEU A 272 7.48 -7.52 -10.60
CA LEU A 272 7.79 -8.95 -10.42
C LEU A 272 6.62 -9.85 -10.80
N ARG A 273 5.40 -9.36 -10.55
CA ARG A 273 4.18 -10.11 -10.85
C ARG A 273 3.06 -9.18 -11.27
N VAL A 274 2.32 -9.58 -12.30
CA VAL A 274 1.07 -8.95 -12.74
C VAL A 274 -0.09 -9.85 -12.31
N ILE A 275 -1.06 -9.29 -11.60
CA ILE A 275 -2.21 -10.00 -11.05
C ILE A 275 -3.47 -9.42 -11.68
N THR A 276 -4.21 -10.25 -12.40
CA THR A 276 -5.52 -9.89 -12.96
C THR A 276 -6.61 -10.63 -12.20
N SER A 277 -7.70 -9.93 -11.86
CA SER A 277 -8.88 -10.51 -11.23
C SER A 277 -10.13 -9.92 -11.86
N ARG A 278 -11.08 -10.78 -12.20
CA ARG A 278 -12.43 -10.40 -12.59
C ARG A 278 -13.39 -11.24 -11.77
N THR A 279 -14.25 -10.57 -11.04
CA THR A 279 -15.21 -11.20 -10.13
C THR A 279 -16.60 -10.68 -10.46
N GLU A 280 -17.55 -11.59 -10.59
CA GLU A 280 -18.97 -11.32 -10.79
C GLU A 280 -19.74 -11.99 -9.65
N GLY A 281 -20.71 -11.30 -9.05
CA GLY A 281 -21.50 -11.83 -7.94
C GLY A 281 -21.92 -10.78 -6.93
N THR A 282 -21.73 -11.04 -5.63
CA THR A 282 -22.11 -10.11 -4.55
C THR A 282 -21.39 -8.78 -4.63
N ALA A 283 -20.15 -8.77 -5.15
CA ALA A 283 -19.41 -7.58 -5.53
C ALA A 283 -18.80 -7.83 -6.91
N THR A 284 -19.20 -7.03 -7.90
CA THR A 284 -18.67 -7.10 -9.27
C THR A 284 -17.53 -6.10 -9.42
N TYR A 285 -16.33 -6.60 -9.75
CA TYR A 285 -15.18 -5.75 -9.99
C TYR A 285 -14.16 -6.39 -10.91
N THR A 286 -13.36 -5.56 -11.55
CA THR A 286 -12.14 -5.96 -12.25
C THR A 286 -10.94 -5.30 -11.57
N ALA A 287 -9.86 -6.04 -11.37
CA ALA A 287 -8.64 -5.53 -10.79
C ALA A 287 -7.41 -5.91 -11.63
N LEU A 288 -6.49 -4.97 -11.75
CA LEU A 288 -5.15 -5.17 -12.30
C LEU A 288 -4.15 -4.69 -11.26
N LEU A 289 -3.43 -5.64 -10.65
CA LEU A 289 -2.51 -5.37 -9.56
C LEU A 289 -1.08 -5.76 -9.95
N PHE A 290 -0.11 -5.12 -9.32
CA PHE A 290 1.30 -5.31 -9.59
C PHE A 290 2.07 -5.47 -8.27
N VAL A 291 2.98 -6.43 -8.26
CA VAL A 291 3.98 -6.59 -7.19
C VAL A 291 5.24 -5.87 -7.64
N PRO A 292 5.63 -4.76 -7.00
CA PRO A 292 6.88 -4.05 -7.32
C PRO A 292 8.13 -4.89 -7.06
N GLY A 293 9.21 -4.58 -7.77
CA GLY A 293 10.51 -5.22 -7.54
C GLY A 293 11.39 -4.52 -6.51
N GLN A 294 11.06 -3.29 -6.16
CA GLN A 294 11.87 -2.45 -5.29
C GLN A 294 10.98 -1.68 -4.31
N THR A 295 11.53 -1.44 -3.13
CA THR A 295 10.88 -0.62 -2.10
C THR A 295 11.01 0.86 -2.49
N PRO A 296 9.90 1.63 -2.60
CA PRO A 296 9.98 3.08 -2.73
C PRO A 296 10.77 3.70 -1.58
N TYR A 297 11.51 4.78 -1.85
CA TYR A 297 12.37 5.42 -0.85
C TYR A 297 11.59 5.93 0.39
N ASP A 298 10.33 6.30 0.20
CA ASP A 298 9.42 6.82 1.21
C ASP A 298 8.54 5.75 1.88
N TYR A 299 8.67 4.46 1.49
CA TYR A 299 7.77 3.38 1.88
C TYR A 299 7.59 3.23 3.40
N TYR A 300 8.64 3.44 4.18
CA TYR A 300 8.61 3.37 5.65
C TYR A 300 8.52 4.75 6.32
N THR A 301 8.13 5.78 5.59
CA THR A 301 7.92 7.13 6.12
C THR A 301 6.43 7.42 6.33
N LYS A 302 6.12 8.54 7.00
CA LYS A 302 4.73 8.98 7.19
C LYS A 302 4.10 9.56 5.92
N GLU A 303 4.92 9.93 4.95
CA GLU A 303 4.51 10.49 3.67
C GLU A 303 4.01 9.41 2.71
N TYR A 304 4.35 8.12 2.97
CA TYR A 304 3.89 7.04 2.12
C TYR A 304 2.38 6.81 2.25
N GLU A 305 1.69 6.98 1.15
CA GLU A 305 0.26 6.72 1.05
C GLU A 305 0.01 5.41 0.31
N LYS A 306 -0.49 4.42 1.04
CA LYS A 306 -0.95 3.15 0.46
C LYS A 306 -2.28 3.33 -0.28
N GLY A 307 -2.57 2.46 -1.22
CA GLY A 307 -3.89 2.35 -1.83
C GLY A 307 -3.85 1.99 -3.30
N LEU A 308 -4.98 1.53 -3.78
CA LEU A 308 -5.22 1.23 -5.19
C LEU A 308 -6.01 2.35 -5.84
N ALA A 309 -5.74 2.63 -7.11
CA ALA A 309 -6.57 3.55 -7.88
C ALA A 309 -7.96 2.92 -8.08
N LEU A 310 -8.99 3.64 -7.65
CA LEU A 310 -10.37 3.18 -7.72
C LEU A 310 -11.10 3.87 -8.86
N TYR A 311 -11.68 3.07 -9.73
CA TYR A 311 -12.52 3.50 -10.84
C TYR A 311 -13.95 3.01 -10.69
N ALA A 312 -14.89 3.78 -11.21
CA ALA A 312 -16.28 3.38 -11.42
C ALA A 312 -16.70 3.83 -12.80
N SER A 313 -17.14 2.89 -13.63
CA SER A 313 -17.61 3.15 -15.01
C SER A 313 -16.61 3.94 -15.88
N GLY A 314 -15.32 3.68 -15.73
CA GLY A 314 -14.25 4.34 -16.48
C GLY A 314 -13.82 5.72 -15.94
N VAL A 315 -14.41 6.18 -14.84
CA VAL A 315 -14.07 7.43 -14.17
C VAL A 315 -13.26 7.15 -12.91
N MET A 316 -12.15 7.85 -12.73
CA MET A 316 -11.36 7.74 -11.51
C MET A 316 -12.06 8.42 -10.34
N ILE A 317 -12.28 7.65 -9.27
CA ILE A 317 -12.91 8.09 -8.03
C ILE A 317 -11.87 8.51 -7.01
N MET A 318 -10.88 7.64 -6.79
CA MET A 318 -9.78 7.88 -5.85
C MET A 318 -8.47 7.39 -6.48
N GLU A 319 -7.42 8.18 -6.35
CA GLU A 319 -6.09 7.78 -6.84
C GLU A 319 -5.46 6.72 -5.92
N LYS A 320 -5.72 6.81 -4.61
CA LYS A 320 -5.20 5.90 -3.58
C LYS A 320 -6.30 5.55 -2.59
N CYS A 321 -7.06 4.50 -2.88
CA CYS A 321 -8.06 3.96 -1.97
C CYS A 321 -7.39 2.99 -0.98
N ALA A 322 -7.10 3.48 0.22
CA ALA A 322 -6.43 2.73 1.27
C ALA A 322 -7.26 1.56 1.82
N ASP A 323 -8.60 1.66 1.76
CA ASP A 323 -9.53 0.67 2.30
C ASP A 323 -9.55 -0.64 1.51
N LEU A 324 -9.00 -0.66 0.29
CA LEU A 324 -8.95 -1.84 -0.56
C LEU A 324 -7.78 -2.79 -0.23
N LEU A 325 -6.83 -2.36 0.60
CA LEU A 325 -5.67 -3.17 0.96
C LEU A 325 -5.44 -3.20 2.47
N PRO A 326 -5.11 -4.37 3.05
CA PRO A 326 -4.56 -4.44 4.38
C PRO A 326 -3.14 -3.81 4.41
N ASP A 327 -2.68 -3.41 5.60
CA ASP A 327 -1.38 -2.75 5.75
C ASP A 327 -0.20 -3.63 5.29
N TYR A 328 -0.27 -4.92 5.51
CA TYR A 328 0.78 -5.86 5.10
C TYR A 328 0.88 -6.09 3.59
N PHE A 329 -0.12 -5.62 2.80
CA PHE A 329 -0.06 -5.57 1.34
C PHE A 329 0.00 -4.15 0.79
N SER A 330 0.39 -3.17 1.62
CA SER A 330 0.49 -1.75 1.22
C SER A 330 1.45 -1.47 0.06
N PHE A 331 2.37 -2.37 -0.23
CA PHE A 331 3.29 -2.28 -1.37
C PHE A 331 2.63 -2.57 -2.72
N ILE A 332 1.46 -3.20 -2.74
CA ILE A 332 0.76 -3.51 -3.99
C ILE A 332 0.32 -2.21 -4.68
N LYS A 333 0.68 -2.09 -5.95
CA LYS A 333 0.20 -1.05 -6.85
C LYS A 333 -0.89 -1.62 -7.75
N GLY A 334 -1.80 -0.78 -8.22
CA GLY A 334 -2.79 -1.26 -9.17
C GLY A 334 -4.06 -0.44 -9.22
N VAL A 335 -5.02 -0.99 -9.95
CA VAL A 335 -6.33 -0.39 -10.17
C VAL A 335 -7.43 -1.39 -9.85
N VAL A 336 -8.53 -0.88 -9.33
CA VAL A 336 -9.79 -1.60 -9.13
C VAL A 336 -10.89 -0.79 -9.81
N ASP A 337 -11.68 -1.43 -10.65
CA ASP A 337 -12.82 -0.85 -11.34
C ASP A 337 -14.08 -1.64 -10.96
N SER A 338 -15.05 -0.97 -10.34
CA SER A 338 -16.29 -1.58 -9.90
C SER A 338 -17.48 -0.68 -10.18
N GLU A 339 -18.54 -1.26 -10.70
CA GLU A 339 -19.80 -0.58 -11.01
C GLU A 339 -20.77 -0.55 -9.83
N ASP A 340 -20.54 -1.41 -8.82
CA ASP A 340 -21.46 -1.66 -7.70
C ASP A 340 -21.12 -0.82 -6.43
N LEU A 341 -20.17 0.11 -6.50
CA LEU A 341 -19.73 0.87 -5.33
C LEU A 341 -20.71 1.98 -4.96
N SER A 342 -21.05 2.03 -3.68
CA SER A 342 -21.81 3.15 -3.11
C SER A 342 -20.88 4.34 -2.88
N LEU A 343 -20.89 5.27 -3.81
CA LEU A 343 -20.09 6.49 -3.74
C LEU A 343 -20.83 7.55 -2.90
N ASN A 344 -20.08 8.43 -2.24
CA ASN A 344 -20.66 9.64 -1.67
C ASN A 344 -21.07 10.64 -2.79
N ILE A 345 -21.72 11.71 -2.42
CA ILE A 345 -22.21 12.71 -3.38
C ILE A 345 -21.08 13.33 -4.21
N SER A 346 -19.90 13.58 -3.60
CA SER A 346 -18.72 14.13 -4.29
C SER A 346 -17.93 13.10 -5.10
N ARG A 347 -18.19 11.81 -4.89
CA ARG A 347 -17.38 10.71 -5.42
C ARG A 347 -15.90 10.77 -5.06
N GLU A 348 -15.55 11.53 -4.03
CA GLU A 348 -14.16 11.62 -3.53
C GLU A 348 -13.90 10.62 -2.40
N THR A 349 -14.96 10.11 -1.76
CA THR A 349 -14.87 9.12 -0.68
C THR A 349 -15.94 8.04 -0.85
N LEU A 350 -15.62 6.86 -0.36
CA LEU A 350 -16.56 5.75 -0.28
C LEU A 350 -17.49 5.94 0.93
N GLN A 351 -18.77 5.63 0.78
CA GLN A 351 -19.59 5.37 1.96
C GLN A 351 -19.04 4.08 2.59
N LYS A 352 -19.05 3.98 3.94
CA LYS A 352 -18.63 2.76 4.65
C LYS A 352 -19.52 1.60 4.18
N ASP A 353 -19.09 0.91 3.14
CA ASP A 353 -19.89 -0.08 2.43
C ASP A 353 -19.35 -1.49 2.68
N GLY A 354 -20.25 -2.42 2.88
CA GLY A 354 -19.97 -3.85 2.92
C GLY A 354 -19.25 -4.34 1.65
N GLN A 355 -19.49 -3.72 0.51
CA GLN A 355 -18.89 -4.04 -0.78
C GLN A 355 -17.38 -3.84 -0.82
N VAL A 356 -16.89 -2.69 -0.32
CA VAL A 356 -15.44 -2.40 -0.23
C VAL A 356 -14.73 -3.47 0.59
N LYS A 357 -15.35 -3.89 1.71
CA LYS A 357 -14.82 -4.97 2.55
C LYS A 357 -14.79 -6.31 1.83
N LEU A 358 -15.83 -6.62 1.03
CA LEU A 358 -15.86 -7.84 0.23
C LEU A 358 -14.77 -7.85 -0.85
N ILE A 359 -14.59 -6.72 -1.55
CA ILE A 359 -13.52 -6.56 -2.54
C ILE A 359 -12.16 -6.72 -1.87
N ARG A 360 -11.90 -6.02 -0.75
CA ARG A 360 -10.66 -6.13 0.02
C ARG A 360 -10.34 -7.57 0.37
N ASN A 361 -11.29 -8.31 0.97
CA ASN A 361 -11.08 -9.70 1.38
C ASN A 361 -10.81 -10.63 0.17
N SER A 362 -11.42 -10.33 -0.97
CA SER A 362 -11.19 -11.08 -2.21
C SER A 362 -9.80 -10.80 -2.78
N LEU A 363 -9.39 -9.52 -2.82
CA LEU A 363 -8.06 -9.08 -3.25
C LEU A 363 -6.97 -9.64 -2.35
N GLU A 364 -7.16 -9.61 -1.03
CA GLU A 364 -6.24 -10.15 -0.04
C GLU A 364 -5.90 -11.62 -0.32
N LYS A 365 -6.94 -12.46 -0.48
CA LYS A 365 -6.76 -13.87 -0.83
C LYS A 365 -6.06 -14.04 -2.19
N LYS A 366 -6.44 -13.23 -3.17
CA LYS A 366 -5.85 -13.29 -4.50
C LYS A 366 -4.37 -12.93 -4.48
N ILE A 367 -4.00 -11.84 -3.81
CA ILE A 367 -2.61 -11.39 -3.64
C ILE A 367 -1.79 -12.48 -2.94
N LYS A 368 -2.30 -13.00 -1.82
CA LYS A 368 -1.64 -14.08 -1.08
C LYS A 368 -1.35 -15.29 -1.96
N ASN A 369 -2.35 -15.74 -2.70
CA ASN A 369 -2.20 -16.91 -3.58
C ASN A 369 -1.19 -16.66 -4.72
N GLU A 370 -1.15 -15.45 -5.27
CA GLU A 370 -0.18 -15.10 -6.32
C GLU A 370 1.25 -14.98 -5.77
N LEU A 371 1.43 -14.48 -4.54
CA LEU A 371 2.72 -14.47 -3.85
C LEU A 371 3.18 -15.89 -3.56
N HIS A 372 2.30 -16.75 -3.07
CA HIS A 372 2.60 -18.17 -2.83
C HIS A 372 2.91 -18.90 -4.15
N ALA A 373 2.18 -18.63 -5.21
CA ALA A 373 2.48 -19.18 -6.53
C ALA A 373 3.84 -18.72 -7.07
N MET A 374 4.24 -17.47 -6.78
CA MET A 374 5.57 -16.97 -7.11
C MET A 374 6.65 -17.64 -6.27
N LEU A 375 6.42 -17.87 -4.98
CA LEU A 375 7.31 -18.61 -4.08
C LEU A 375 7.63 -20.02 -4.62
N VAL A 376 6.59 -20.72 -5.09
CA VAL A 376 6.70 -22.13 -5.56
C VAL A 376 7.28 -22.21 -6.98
N ASN A 377 6.88 -21.31 -7.90
CA ASN A 377 7.16 -21.46 -9.33
C ASN A 377 8.26 -20.52 -9.85
N ASP A 378 8.62 -19.46 -9.10
CA ASP A 378 9.64 -18.46 -9.49
C ASP A 378 10.38 -17.93 -8.26
N ARG A 379 11.18 -18.82 -7.66
CA ARG A 379 11.88 -18.57 -6.41
C ARG A 379 12.75 -17.31 -6.44
N GLU A 380 13.44 -17.05 -7.53
CA GLU A 380 14.33 -15.89 -7.65
C GLU A 380 13.57 -14.57 -7.56
N LYS A 381 12.41 -14.48 -8.24
CA LYS A 381 11.54 -13.31 -8.12
C LYS A 381 10.93 -13.19 -6.73
N TYR A 382 10.56 -14.31 -6.11
CA TYR A 382 10.06 -14.27 -4.74
C TYR A 382 11.11 -13.81 -3.74
N GLU A 383 12.35 -14.24 -3.87
CA GLU A 383 13.45 -13.76 -3.02
C GLU A 383 13.75 -12.28 -3.22
N THR A 384 13.63 -11.78 -4.47
CA THR A 384 13.71 -10.34 -4.75
C THR A 384 12.59 -9.59 -4.06
N PHE A 385 11.34 -10.07 -4.17
CA PHE A 385 10.19 -9.56 -3.45
C PHE A 385 10.41 -9.59 -1.93
N TRP A 386 10.88 -10.73 -1.40
CA TRP A 386 11.10 -10.93 0.03
C TRP A 386 12.11 -9.94 0.62
N LYS A 387 13.21 -9.69 -0.08
CA LYS A 387 14.21 -8.69 0.31
C LYS A 387 13.65 -7.27 0.37
N ALA A 388 12.69 -6.96 -0.50
CA ALA A 388 12.07 -5.63 -0.55
C ALA A 388 10.96 -5.46 0.49
N PHE A 389 10.10 -6.48 0.68
CA PHE A 389 8.83 -6.36 1.41
C PHE A 389 8.58 -7.42 2.48
N GLY A 390 9.52 -8.35 2.71
CA GLY A 390 9.39 -9.42 3.70
C GLY A 390 9.11 -8.89 5.11
N ARG A 391 9.77 -7.79 5.48
CA ARG A 391 9.53 -7.09 6.74
C ARG A 391 8.05 -6.69 6.89
N GLN A 392 7.42 -6.22 5.82
CA GLN A 392 6.01 -5.79 5.85
C GLN A 392 5.07 -6.98 6.08
N ILE A 393 5.37 -8.15 5.50
CA ILE A 393 4.60 -9.38 5.74
C ILE A 393 4.72 -9.81 7.21
N LYS A 394 5.93 -9.77 7.79
CA LYS A 394 6.15 -10.06 9.21
C LYS A 394 5.40 -9.09 10.13
N PHE A 395 5.41 -7.79 9.78
CA PHE A 395 4.60 -6.79 10.49
C PHE A 395 3.10 -7.07 10.41
N GLY A 396 2.62 -7.69 9.32
CA GLY A 396 1.22 -8.09 9.19
C GLY A 396 0.78 -9.11 10.23
N ILE A 397 1.70 -9.97 10.69
CA ILE A 397 1.45 -10.94 11.77
C ILE A 397 1.59 -10.26 13.14
N TYR A 398 2.66 -9.48 13.31
CA TYR A 398 2.93 -8.81 14.59
C TYR A 398 1.89 -7.74 14.94
N GLY A 399 1.53 -6.87 13.97
CA GLY A 399 0.72 -5.68 14.19
C GLY A 399 -0.75 -5.96 14.55
N ASP A 400 -1.26 -7.13 14.23
CA ASP A 400 -2.62 -7.56 14.56
C ASP A 400 -2.69 -8.68 15.61
N TYR A 401 -1.61 -8.89 16.33
CA TYR A 401 -1.50 -9.92 17.36
C TYR A 401 -1.77 -11.35 16.83
N GLY A 402 -1.38 -11.62 15.59
CA GLY A 402 -1.46 -12.93 14.96
C GLY A 402 -2.83 -13.30 14.38
N MET A 403 -3.76 -12.35 14.22
CA MET A 403 -5.07 -12.65 13.61
C MET A 403 -4.94 -13.17 12.18
N HIS A 404 -3.92 -12.73 11.42
CA HIS A 404 -3.65 -13.18 10.06
C HIS A 404 -2.47 -14.15 9.95
N LYS A 405 -2.02 -14.77 11.07
CA LYS A 405 -0.90 -15.71 11.03
C LYS A 405 -1.14 -16.88 10.07
N ASP A 406 -2.35 -17.44 10.07
CA ASP A 406 -2.70 -18.58 9.21
C ASP A 406 -2.71 -18.21 7.71
N LEU A 407 -2.95 -16.94 7.40
CA LEU A 407 -2.92 -16.44 6.02
C LEU A 407 -1.49 -16.22 5.52
N LEU A 408 -0.59 -15.73 6.40
CA LEU A 408 0.70 -15.18 5.99
C LEU A 408 1.90 -16.08 6.31
N SER A 409 1.75 -17.04 7.23
CA SER A 409 2.88 -17.83 7.75
C SER A 409 3.60 -18.66 6.68
N ASP A 410 2.88 -19.19 5.68
CA ASP A 410 3.46 -19.96 4.58
C ASP A 410 4.22 -19.11 3.54
N LEU A 411 4.14 -17.78 3.68
CA LEU A 411 4.92 -16.82 2.87
C LEU A 411 6.25 -16.45 3.53
N LEU A 412 6.43 -16.75 4.83
CA LEU A 412 7.60 -16.30 5.57
C LEU A 412 8.88 -17.02 5.14
N MET A 413 9.96 -16.27 5.07
CA MET A 413 11.29 -16.79 4.85
C MET A 413 12.26 -16.30 5.92
N PHE A 414 13.18 -17.16 6.30
CA PHE A 414 14.28 -16.87 7.22
C PHE A 414 15.59 -17.45 6.67
N TYR A 415 16.71 -16.91 7.09
CA TYR A 415 18.01 -17.44 6.68
C TYR A 415 18.34 -18.70 7.50
N SER A 416 18.62 -19.82 6.83
CA SER A 416 19.02 -21.07 7.45
C SER A 416 20.53 -21.10 7.70
N ALA A 417 20.94 -21.41 8.92
CA ALA A 417 22.34 -21.59 9.28
C ALA A 417 22.98 -22.80 8.56
N LYS A 418 22.20 -23.86 8.35
CA LYS A 418 22.65 -25.10 7.72
C LYS A 418 22.71 -24.99 6.19
N GLU A 419 21.64 -24.44 5.59
CA GLU A 419 21.52 -24.31 4.13
C GLU A 419 22.25 -23.08 3.57
N GLN A 420 22.62 -22.11 4.42
CA GLN A 420 23.30 -20.85 4.05
C GLN A 420 22.51 -20.04 3.00
N LYS A 421 21.16 -20.08 3.10
CA LYS A 421 20.23 -19.38 2.21
C LYS A 421 18.90 -19.12 2.90
N LEU A 422 18.05 -18.31 2.26
CA LEU A 422 16.67 -18.13 2.67
C LEU A 422 15.86 -19.41 2.44
N ILE A 423 15.12 -19.84 3.46
CA ILE A 423 14.19 -20.97 3.41
C ILE A 423 12.84 -20.57 3.98
N THR A 424 11.78 -21.26 3.58
CA THR A 424 10.46 -21.14 4.20
C THR A 424 10.36 -21.99 5.45
N LEU A 425 9.32 -21.76 6.25
CA LEU A 425 9.04 -22.61 7.41
C LEU A 425 8.67 -24.04 6.98
N ASP A 426 8.05 -24.22 5.82
CA ASP A 426 7.76 -25.54 5.27
C ASP A 426 9.04 -26.29 4.90
N GLU A 427 9.97 -25.63 4.22
CA GLU A 427 11.28 -26.21 3.87
C GLU A 427 12.09 -26.58 5.13
N TYR A 428 11.95 -25.81 6.21
CA TYR A 428 12.56 -26.16 7.50
C TYR A 428 11.97 -27.45 8.07
N ILE A 429 10.62 -27.54 8.14
CA ILE A 429 9.92 -28.71 8.70
C ILE A 429 10.19 -29.96 7.89
N GLU A 430 10.19 -29.88 6.56
CA GLU A 430 10.48 -31.02 5.66
C GLU A 430 11.86 -31.64 5.91
N LYS A 431 12.83 -30.83 6.38
CA LYS A 431 14.20 -31.26 6.64
C LYS A 431 14.47 -31.57 8.12
N MET A 432 13.47 -31.44 8.99
CA MET A 432 13.62 -31.74 10.41
C MET A 432 13.94 -33.21 10.61
N PRO A 433 14.99 -33.55 11.36
CA PRO A 433 15.26 -34.92 11.76
C PRO A 433 14.14 -35.53 12.61
N GLU A 434 14.02 -36.83 12.55
CA GLU A 434 13.07 -37.57 13.40
C GLU A 434 13.38 -37.28 14.88
N GLY A 435 12.35 -36.92 15.67
CA GLY A 435 12.47 -36.59 17.09
C GLY A 435 12.69 -35.11 17.38
N GLN A 436 12.97 -34.25 16.43
CA GLN A 436 13.01 -32.80 16.65
C GLN A 436 11.61 -32.26 16.95
N LYS A 437 11.44 -31.56 18.06
CA LYS A 437 10.13 -31.10 18.56
C LYS A 437 9.87 -29.63 18.28
N ALA A 438 10.93 -28.82 18.09
CA ALA A 438 10.84 -27.37 17.98
C ALA A 438 11.58 -26.85 16.75
N ILE A 439 11.18 -25.67 16.30
CA ILE A 439 11.89 -24.84 15.32
C ILE A 439 12.80 -23.91 16.10
N TYR A 440 14.12 -24.06 15.94
CA TYR A 440 15.10 -23.26 16.66
C TYR A 440 15.43 -21.99 15.87
N PHE A 441 15.56 -20.86 16.58
CA PHE A 441 15.96 -19.60 15.99
C PHE A 441 16.91 -18.81 16.91
N ALA A 442 17.74 -18.00 16.30
CA ALA A 442 18.58 -17.00 16.95
C ALA A 442 18.20 -15.61 16.45
N ALA A 443 18.04 -14.65 17.34
CA ALA A 443 17.73 -13.26 17.00
C ALA A 443 18.88 -12.31 17.36
N GLY A 444 19.16 -11.32 16.47
CA GLY A 444 20.20 -10.31 16.68
C GLY A 444 20.60 -9.60 15.39
N ASP A 445 21.54 -8.64 15.46
CA ASP A 445 21.84 -7.71 14.35
C ASP A 445 22.45 -8.37 13.09
N GLU A 446 23.25 -9.45 13.25
CA GLU A 446 24.03 -10.03 12.16
C GLU A 446 23.91 -11.55 12.08
N ALA A 447 23.37 -12.07 10.98
CA ALA A 447 23.22 -13.52 10.77
C ALA A 447 24.57 -14.29 10.89
N ALA A 448 25.68 -13.73 10.39
CA ALA A 448 26.99 -14.37 10.45
C ALA A 448 27.50 -14.56 11.91
N ARG A 449 27.12 -13.69 12.83
CA ARG A 449 27.43 -13.81 14.26
C ARG A 449 26.52 -14.81 14.94
N LEU A 450 25.22 -14.76 14.65
CA LEU A 450 24.21 -15.63 15.25
C LEU A 450 24.52 -17.12 15.10
N GLY A 451 25.02 -17.53 13.93
CA GLY A 451 25.43 -18.92 13.69
C GLY A 451 26.67 -19.37 14.48
N LYS A 452 27.40 -18.44 15.13
CA LYS A 452 28.59 -18.74 15.94
C LYS A 452 28.33 -18.70 17.45
N LEU A 453 27.12 -18.36 17.87
CA LEU A 453 26.76 -18.35 19.29
C LEU A 453 26.94 -19.76 19.91
N PRO A 454 27.31 -19.86 21.19
CA PRO A 454 27.50 -21.15 21.87
C PRO A 454 26.30 -22.09 21.71
N ASN A 455 25.11 -21.57 21.97
CA ASN A 455 23.87 -22.33 21.85
C ASN A 455 23.50 -22.66 20.39
N ALA A 456 23.91 -21.83 19.41
CA ALA A 456 23.77 -22.14 17.99
C ALA A 456 24.61 -23.35 17.60
N GLN A 457 25.86 -23.42 18.08
CA GLN A 457 26.75 -24.56 17.84
C GLN A 457 26.19 -25.85 18.43
N LEU A 458 25.55 -25.78 19.61
CA LEU A 458 24.86 -26.92 20.21
C LEU A 458 23.74 -27.44 19.28
N VAL A 459 22.84 -26.57 18.83
CA VAL A 459 21.73 -26.94 17.94
C VAL A 459 22.26 -27.60 16.66
N LEU A 460 23.25 -26.98 16.03
CA LEU A 460 23.86 -27.49 14.80
C LEU A 460 24.61 -28.82 15.01
N SER A 461 25.26 -29.02 16.17
CA SER A 461 25.96 -30.28 16.50
C SER A 461 25.02 -31.46 16.66
N LYS A 462 23.77 -31.22 17.09
CA LYS A 462 22.70 -32.24 17.14
C LYS A 462 22.12 -32.56 15.74
N GLY A 463 22.64 -31.91 14.69
CA GLY A 463 22.16 -32.08 13.32
C GLY A 463 20.89 -31.30 12.97
N TYR A 464 20.42 -30.45 13.86
CA TYR A 464 19.25 -29.59 13.64
C TYR A 464 19.62 -28.33 12.85
N ASP A 465 18.66 -27.72 12.20
CA ASP A 465 18.85 -26.42 11.55
C ASP A 465 18.48 -25.28 12.50
N LEU A 466 18.95 -24.07 12.19
CA LEU A 466 18.73 -22.87 12.97
C LEU A 466 18.33 -21.72 12.05
N LEU A 467 17.22 -21.07 12.35
CA LEU A 467 16.80 -19.84 11.67
C LEU A 467 17.57 -18.65 12.25
N LEU A 468 18.22 -17.88 11.38
CA LEU A 468 18.96 -16.67 11.74
C LEU A 468 18.09 -15.46 11.48
N CYS A 469 17.56 -14.90 12.55
CA CYS A 469 16.61 -13.79 12.56
C CYS A 469 17.35 -12.47 12.75
N SER A 470 17.64 -11.77 11.66
CA SER A 470 18.46 -10.54 11.68
C SER A 470 17.67 -9.24 11.48
N GLU A 471 16.36 -9.32 11.34
CA GLU A 471 15.49 -8.14 11.28
C GLU A 471 14.79 -7.91 12.63
N ASP A 472 14.68 -6.65 13.04
CA ASP A 472 14.10 -6.26 14.34
C ASP A 472 12.69 -6.84 14.60
N VAL A 473 11.92 -7.14 13.55
CA VAL A 473 10.56 -7.69 13.64
C VAL A 473 10.53 -9.21 13.79
N ASP A 474 11.62 -9.91 13.48
CA ASP A 474 11.65 -11.37 13.34
C ASP A 474 11.20 -12.08 14.63
N GLU A 475 11.86 -11.76 15.73
CA GLU A 475 11.56 -12.40 17.00
C GLU A 475 10.16 -12.10 17.49
N PHE A 476 9.70 -10.84 17.33
CA PHE A 476 8.32 -10.46 17.68
C PHE A 476 7.29 -11.23 16.87
N CYS A 477 7.56 -11.40 15.55
CA CYS A 477 6.70 -12.18 14.68
C CYS A 477 6.62 -13.65 15.13
N LEU A 478 7.76 -14.29 15.38
CA LEU A 478 7.81 -15.70 15.81
C LEU A 478 7.18 -15.91 17.18
N GLN A 479 7.35 -14.99 18.12
CA GLN A 479 6.69 -15.06 19.44
C GLN A 479 5.16 -14.96 19.33
N ILE A 480 4.64 -14.06 18.50
CA ILE A 480 3.19 -13.95 18.26
C ILE A 480 2.65 -15.19 17.56
N MET A 481 3.40 -15.77 16.64
CA MET A 481 3.01 -17.02 15.99
C MET A 481 2.96 -18.19 16.95
N HIS A 482 3.88 -18.21 17.93
CA HIS A 482 4.08 -19.26 18.94
C HIS A 482 4.50 -20.62 18.34
N ASP A 483 3.83 -21.10 17.33
CA ASP A 483 4.10 -22.37 16.65
C ASP A 483 3.80 -22.30 15.14
N TYR A 484 4.36 -23.25 14.41
CA TYR A 484 4.02 -23.49 13.00
C TYR A 484 3.86 -25.00 12.77
N LYS A 485 2.68 -25.44 12.30
CA LYS A 485 2.35 -26.87 12.08
C LYS A 485 2.68 -27.72 13.31
N GLU A 486 2.22 -27.31 14.48
CA GLU A 486 2.42 -27.97 15.78
C GLU A 486 3.88 -28.03 16.27
N LYS A 487 4.79 -27.25 15.66
CA LYS A 487 6.17 -27.11 16.09
C LYS A 487 6.37 -25.74 16.74
N GLU A 488 6.69 -25.73 18.01
CA GLU A 488 6.95 -24.53 18.79
C GLU A 488 8.23 -23.83 18.30
N PHE A 489 8.22 -22.49 18.26
CA PHE A 489 9.44 -21.71 18.05
C PHE A 489 10.22 -21.58 19.34
N LYS A 490 11.52 -21.92 19.32
CA LYS A 490 12.43 -21.77 20.47
C LYS A 490 13.61 -20.89 20.13
N ASN A 491 13.73 -19.77 20.86
CA ASN A 491 14.92 -18.95 20.84
C ASN A 491 16.07 -19.71 21.52
N ILE A 492 17.24 -19.79 20.87
CA ILE A 492 18.40 -20.49 21.42
C ILE A 492 18.94 -19.86 22.72
N ASN A 493 18.59 -18.60 22.98
CA ASN A 493 18.95 -17.90 24.21
C ASN A 493 17.83 -17.99 25.28
N SER A 494 16.80 -18.82 25.08
CA SER A 494 15.86 -19.20 26.14
C SER A 494 16.48 -20.32 27.02
N GLY A 495 16.23 -20.26 28.32
CA GLY A 495 16.95 -21.08 29.32
C GLY A 495 16.81 -22.60 29.19
N ASP A 496 15.77 -23.15 28.52
CA ASP A 496 15.61 -24.59 28.30
C ASP A 496 15.33 -24.88 26.81
N LEU A 497 16.34 -25.34 26.13
CA LEU A 497 16.24 -25.75 24.73
C LEU A 497 15.64 -27.16 24.56
N GLY A 498 15.60 -27.95 25.64
CA GLY A 498 15.16 -29.35 25.60
C GLY A 498 16.11 -30.25 24.79
N LEU A 499 17.39 -29.88 24.67
CA LEU A 499 18.42 -30.59 23.91
C LEU A 499 19.36 -31.43 24.78
N GLU A 500 19.29 -31.24 26.11
CA GLU A 500 20.08 -31.98 27.10
C GLU A 500 19.57 -33.41 27.23
N THR A 501 20.51 -34.32 27.41
CA THR A 501 20.20 -35.71 27.79
C THR A 501 19.88 -35.78 29.29
N GLU A 502 19.19 -36.82 29.70
CA GLU A 502 18.90 -37.05 31.16
C GLU A 502 20.19 -37.18 31.98
N GLU A 503 21.27 -37.67 31.39
CA GLU A 503 22.58 -37.76 32.02
C GLU A 503 23.23 -36.39 32.20
N GLU A 504 23.18 -35.54 31.16
CA GLU A 504 23.67 -34.16 31.21
C GLU A 504 22.89 -33.33 32.24
N LYS A 505 21.57 -33.48 32.32
CA LYS A 505 20.73 -32.81 33.34
C LYS A 505 21.12 -33.20 34.74
N LYS A 506 21.26 -34.51 35.02
CA LYS A 506 21.69 -34.99 36.34
C LYS A 506 23.08 -34.48 36.70
N ALA A 507 24.04 -34.53 35.80
CA ALA A 507 25.38 -34.02 36.03
C ALA A 507 25.39 -32.50 36.30
N ALA A 508 24.52 -31.75 35.63
CA ALA A 508 24.34 -30.31 35.86
C ALA A 508 23.75 -30.04 37.24
N GLU A 509 22.70 -30.79 37.65
CA GLU A 509 22.07 -30.69 38.99
C GLU A 509 23.04 -31.07 40.12
N GLU A 510 23.82 -32.14 39.98
CA GLU A 510 24.86 -32.52 40.92
C GLU A 510 25.93 -31.43 41.05
N THR A 511 26.45 -30.92 39.93
CA THR A 511 27.43 -29.83 39.92
C THR A 511 26.89 -28.55 40.53
N ALA A 512 25.63 -28.22 40.26
CA ALA A 512 24.95 -27.04 40.82
C ALA A 512 24.79 -27.16 42.35
N THR A 513 24.47 -28.35 42.83
CA THR A 513 24.33 -28.63 44.26
C THR A 513 25.66 -28.51 44.98
N GLU A 514 26.71 -29.10 44.42
CA GLU A 514 28.06 -29.08 45.00
C GLU A 514 28.68 -27.68 45.07
N ASN A 515 28.33 -26.79 44.11
CA ASN A 515 28.94 -25.47 44.01
C ASN A 515 27.96 -24.33 44.31
N LYS A 516 26.90 -24.60 45.06
CA LYS A 516 25.85 -23.62 45.39
C LYS A 516 26.40 -22.34 46.02
N ASP A 517 27.33 -22.48 46.98
CA ASP A 517 27.91 -21.34 47.69
C ASP A 517 28.74 -20.44 46.73
N LEU A 518 29.49 -21.04 45.81
CA LEU A 518 30.22 -20.32 44.76
C LEU A 518 29.25 -19.53 43.83
N PHE A 519 28.13 -20.14 43.46
CA PHE A 519 27.17 -19.45 42.58
C PHE A 519 26.47 -18.28 43.28
N GLU A 520 26.16 -18.41 44.56
CA GLU A 520 25.64 -17.29 45.34
C GLU A 520 26.70 -16.17 45.51
N GLU A 521 27.99 -16.50 45.62
CA GLU A 521 29.08 -15.54 45.68
C GLU A 521 29.21 -14.78 44.35
N ILE A 522 29.20 -15.49 43.22
CA ILE A 522 29.22 -14.90 41.87
C ILE A 522 28.00 -13.99 41.65
N LYS A 523 26.82 -14.46 42.04
CA LYS A 523 25.57 -13.68 41.94
C LYS A 523 25.62 -12.38 42.76
N LYS A 524 26.20 -12.43 43.97
CA LYS A 524 26.42 -11.24 44.80
C LYS A 524 27.41 -10.26 44.15
N ALA A 525 28.51 -10.79 43.58
CA ALA A 525 29.50 -10.00 42.87
C ALA A 525 28.86 -9.21 41.68
N LEU A 526 27.93 -9.83 40.96
CA LEU A 526 27.21 -9.22 39.84
C LEU A 526 26.09 -8.25 40.25
N ASN A 527 25.81 -8.09 41.56
CA ASN A 527 24.99 -7.04 42.14
C ASN A 527 23.66 -6.78 41.41
N GLY A 528 22.91 -7.85 41.09
CA GLY A 528 21.60 -7.74 40.43
C GLY A 528 21.63 -7.70 38.90
N LYS A 529 22.80 -7.72 38.25
CA LYS A 529 22.93 -7.81 36.79
C LYS A 529 22.34 -9.12 36.24
N VAL A 530 22.31 -10.20 37.05
CA VAL A 530 21.71 -11.47 36.70
C VAL A 530 20.75 -11.94 37.81
N LYS A 531 19.71 -12.63 37.38
CA LYS A 531 18.76 -13.26 38.31
C LYS A 531 19.36 -14.49 38.99
N ASP A 532 20.13 -15.26 38.24
CA ASP A 532 20.67 -16.51 38.69
C ASP A 532 21.97 -16.86 37.95
N VAL A 533 22.73 -17.82 38.53
CA VAL A 533 23.92 -18.42 37.95
C VAL A 533 23.70 -19.93 37.87
N LYS A 534 23.85 -20.52 36.69
CA LYS A 534 23.56 -21.93 36.44
C LYS A 534 24.74 -22.64 35.78
N VAL A 535 24.73 -23.96 35.81
CA VAL A 535 25.66 -24.80 35.06
C VAL A 535 25.05 -25.15 33.73
N ASN A 536 25.85 -25.01 32.68
CA ASN A 536 25.49 -25.49 31.35
C ASN A 536 26.63 -26.35 30.76
N PRO A 537 26.53 -27.69 30.85
CA PRO A 537 27.56 -28.61 30.41
C PRO A 537 27.66 -28.69 28.87
N THR A 538 26.71 -28.12 28.16
CA THR A 538 26.61 -28.22 26.70
C THR A 538 27.37 -27.11 25.93
N LEU A 539 28.01 -26.16 26.65
CA LEU A 539 28.69 -24.99 26.09
C LEU A 539 30.02 -25.29 25.34
N GLN A 540 30.38 -26.56 25.15
CA GLN A 540 31.55 -26.99 24.41
C GLN A 540 32.84 -26.20 24.81
N ASP A 541 33.39 -25.40 23.90
CA ASP A 541 34.64 -24.65 24.11
C ASP A 541 34.45 -23.27 24.77
N HIS A 542 33.21 -22.85 25.04
CA HIS A 542 32.94 -21.54 25.63
C HIS A 542 32.86 -21.62 27.14
N PRO A 543 33.49 -20.68 27.89
CA PRO A 543 33.45 -20.68 29.38
C PRO A 543 32.10 -20.29 29.92
N VAL A 544 31.34 -19.49 29.17
CA VAL A 544 30.14 -18.82 29.68
C VAL A 544 29.17 -18.50 28.53
N SER A 545 27.87 -18.45 28.84
CA SER A 545 26.82 -17.89 28.01
C SER A 545 25.83 -17.09 28.84
N LEU A 546 24.97 -16.31 28.19
CA LEU A 546 23.79 -15.70 28.81
C LEU A 546 22.53 -16.31 28.19
N SER A 547 21.59 -16.64 29.07
CA SER A 547 20.20 -16.93 28.68
C SER A 547 19.25 -15.94 29.30
N SER A 548 18.03 -15.86 28.76
CA SER A 548 16.95 -15.04 29.30
C SER A 548 15.81 -15.92 29.79
N GLU A 549 15.26 -15.59 30.96
CA GLU A 549 14.04 -16.18 31.46
C GLU A 549 12.87 -15.21 31.34
N GLY A 550 11.69 -15.71 30.94
CA GLY A 550 10.48 -14.91 30.78
C GLY A 550 10.15 -14.56 29.36
N GLY A 551 9.22 -13.62 29.16
CA GLY A 551 8.66 -13.28 27.83
C GLY A 551 9.46 -12.28 27.02
N ILE A 552 10.50 -11.64 27.60
CA ILE A 552 11.34 -10.63 26.93
C ILE A 552 12.74 -11.18 26.78
N SER A 553 13.20 -11.37 25.55
CA SER A 553 14.59 -11.73 25.26
C SER A 553 15.53 -10.52 25.37
N MET A 554 16.83 -10.78 25.38
CA MET A 554 17.85 -9.72 25.38
C MET A 554 17.80 -8.87 24.11
N GLU A 555 17.53 -9.47 22.95
CA GLU A 555 17.39 -8.73 21.70
C GLU A 555 16.11 -7.89 21.65
N MET A 556 15.00 -8.43 22.14
CA MET A 556 13.75 -7.66 22.30
C MET A 556 13.95 -6.44 23.22
N GLU A 557 14.62 -6.61 24.37
CA GLU A 557 14.97 -5.50 25.25
C GLU A 557 15.75 -4.42 24.52
N LYS A 558 16.77 -4.80 23.75
CA LYS A 558 17.61 -3.90 22.96
C LYS A 558 16.79 -3.11 21.92
N ILE A 559 15.86 -3.77 21.23
CA ILE A 559 14.99 -3.14 20.23
C ILE A 559 14.01 -2.19 20.92
N LEU A 560 13.35 -2.63 21.99
CA LEU A 560 12.38 -1.83 22.74
C LEU A 560 13.01 -0.56 23.34
N ARG A 561 14.25 -0.63 23.81
CA ARG A 561 14.99 0.55 24.31
C ARG A 561 15.27 1.60 23.22
N LYS A 562 15.36 1.22 21.94
CA LYS A 562 15.52 2.15 20.81
C LYS A 562 14.22 2.87 20.43
N MET A 563 13.06 2.42 20.90
CA MET A 563 11.77 3.03 20.56
C MET A 563 11.50 4.30 21.38
N PRO A 564 10.94 5.38 20.79
CA PRO A 564 10.76 6.69 21.44
C PRO A 564 9.90 6.66 22.73
N ALA A 565 9.06 5.65 22.91
CA ALA A 565 8.17 5.49 24.08
C ALA A 565 8.42 4.18 24.82
N GLY A 566 9.48 3.46 24.47
CA GLY A 566 9.72 2.10 24.94
C GLY A 566 10.89 2.01 25.92
N GLY A 567 10.78 1.12 26.87
CA GLY A 567 11.92 0.57 27.59
C GLY A 567 11.99 0.81 29.09
N GLU A 568 11.26 1.76 29.66
CA GLU A 568 11.20 1.82 31.12
C GLU A 568 10.39 0.63 31.66
N GLY A 569 11.07 -0.31 32.35
CA GLY A 569 10.47 -1.49 32.95
C GLY A 569 10.35 -2.73 32.05
N MET A 570 10.87 -2.70 30.83
CA MET A 570 10.90 -3.86 29.91
C MET A 570 12.33 -4.42 29.81
N GLU A 571 12.82 -5.02 30.90
CA GLU A 571 14.14 -5.63 30.95
C GLU A 571 14.05 -7.16 30.86
N SER A 572 15.00 -7.76 30.15
CA SER A 572 15.16 -9.21 30.10
C SER A 572 15.73 -9.73 31.44
N THR A 573 15.20 -10.83 31.89
CA THR A 573 15.72 -11.50 33.10
C THR A 573 16.90 -12.39 32.69
N LYS A 574 18.13 -11.90 32.91
CA LYS A 574 19.36 -12.57 32.51
C LYS A 574 19.77 -13.66 33.51
N VAL A 575 20.26 -14.77 32.98
CA VAL A 575 20.87 -15.87 33.74
C VAL A 575 22.27 -16.13 33.18
N LEU A 576 23.28 -16.14 34.02
CA LEU A 576 24.65 -16.48 33.64
C LEU A 576 24.84 -17.99 33.68
N GLU A 577 25.25 -18.58 32.57
CA GLU A 577 25.48 -20.01 32.44
C GLU A 577 26.98 -20.30 32.37
N LEU A 578 27.47 -21.13 33.24
CA LEU A 578 28.89 -21.49 33.33
C LEU A 578 29.15 -22.90 32.81
N ASN A 579 30.19 -23.06 32.02
CA ASN A 579 30.63 -24.36 31.55
C ASN A 579 31.48 -25.10 32.60
N PRO A 580 30.96 -26.18 33.21
CA PRO A 580 31.69 -26.91 34.24
C PRO A 580 32.95 -27.63 33.70
N ASN A 581 33.02 -27.88 32.41
CA ASN A 581 34.12 -28.57 31.76
C ASN A 581 35.28 -27.64 31.33
N HIS A 582 35.06 -26.32 31.43
CA HIS A 582 36.06 -25.34 31.02
C HIS A 582 37.06 -25.03 32.15
N THR A 583 38.32 -24.77 31.81
CA THR A 583 39.41 -24.48 32.77
C THR A 583 39.10 -23.27 33.69
N VAL A 584 38.32 -22.30 33.18
CA VAL A 584 37.87 -21.12 33.96
C VAL A 584 36.99 -21.51 35.13
N PHE A 585 36.15 -22.54 35.00
CA PHE A 585 35.31 -23.04 36.09
C PHE A 585 36.19 -23.65 37.20
N ALA A 586 37.22 -24.41 36.87
CA ALA A 586 38.20 -24.92 37.83
C ALA A 586 38.96 -23.80 38.55
N ALA A 587 39.27 -22.69 37.83
CA ALA A 587 39.92 -21.53 38.44
C ALA A 587 38.98 -20.79 39.42
N LEU A 588 37.67 -20.71 39.13
CA LEU A 588 36.67 -20.18 40.02
C LEU A 588 36.53 -21.01 41.32
N LYS A 589 36.49 -22.34 41.17
CA LYS A 589 36.45 -23.26 42.33
C LYS A 589 37.68 -23.09 43.23
N ALA A 590 38.88 -23.05 42.64
CA ALA A 590 40.11 -22.86 43.37
C ALA A 590 40.18 -21.51 44.12
N ALA A 591 39.67 -20.45 43.52
CA ALA A 591 39.55 -19.13 44.17
C ALA A 591 38.54 -19.14 45.32
N HIS A 592 37.42 -19.85 45.18
CA HIS A 592 36.43 -20.02 46.25
C HIS A 592 36.97 -20.83 47.41
N GLU A 593 37.62 -21.95 47.15
CA GLU A 593 38.28 -22.79 48.17
C GLU A 593 39.37 -22.03 48.92
N ALA A 594 40.09 -21.12 48.24
CA ALA A 594 41.09 -20.24 48.85
C ALA A 594 40.51 -19.05 49.62
N GLY A 595 39.19 -18.80 49.55
CA GLY A 595 38.52 -17.62 50.12
C GLY A 595 38.92 -16.30 49.46
N ASP A 596 39.37 -16.32 48.20
CA ASP A 596 39.81 -15.15 47.44
C ASP A 596 38.61 -14.46 46.77
N THR A 597 37.81 -13.78 47.59
CA THR A 597 36.62 -13.06 47.11
C THR A 597 36.93 -11.97 46.11
N ASP A 598 38.11 -11.33 46.18
CA ASP A 598 38.51 -10.29 45.22
C ASP A 598 38.68 -10.87 43.79
N LYS A 599 39.30 -12.06 43.71
CA LYS A 599 39.47 -12.79 42.47
C LYS A 599 38.14 -13.30 41.90
N ILE A 600 37.23 -13.77 42.75
CA ILE A 600 35.89 -14.21 42.36
C ILE A 600 35.10 -13.04 41.78
N ASN A 601 35.14 -11.86 42.40
CA ASN A 601 34.46 -10.67 41.91
C ASN A 601 35.00 -10.27 40.53
N LYS A 602 36.32 -10.28 40.34
CA LYS A 602 36.95 -9.98 39.06
C LYS A 602 36.57 -10.99 37.96
N TYR A 603 36.57 -12.26 38.30
CA TYR A 603 36.18 -13.31 37.35
C TYR A 603 34.68 -13.24 36.99
N ALA A 604 33.81 -12.98 37.96
CA ALA A 604 32.37 -12.84 37.72
C ALA A 604 32.06 -11.68 36.79
N GLU A 605 32.67 -10.51 36.99
CA GLU A 605 32.49 -9.35 36.09
C GLU A 605 33.07 -9.64 34.70
N LEU A 606 34.27 -10.21 34.62
CA LEU A 606 34.89 -10.54 33.32
C LEU A 606 34.02 -11.52 32.53
N LEU A 607 33.52 -12.58 33.14
CA LEU A 607 32.70 -13.61 32.49
C LEU A 607 31.34 -13.03 32.04
N TYR A 608 30.73 -12.18 32.87
CA TYR A 608 29.49 -11.50 32.51
C TYR A 608 29.68 -10.59 31.31
N ASP A 609 30.73 -9.76 31.32
CA ASP A 609 31.03 -8.86 30.21
C ASP A 609 31.40 -9.61 28.92
N GLN A 610 32.15 -10.74 29.05
CA GLN A 610 32.40 -11.62 27.90
C GLN A 610 31.10 -12.20 27.33
N ALA A 611 30.18 -12.62 28.19
CA ALA A 611 28.90 -13.14 27.75
C ALA A 611 28.04 -12.07 27.06
N LEU A 612 28.06 -10.82 27.55
CA LEU A 612 27.44 -9.68 26.85
C LEU A 612 28.04 -9.48 25.46
N LEU A 613 29.38 -9.52 25.33
CA LEU A 613 30.06 -9.37 24.02
C LEU A 613 29.72 -10.51 23.06
N ILE A 614 29.64 -11.75 23.54
CA ILE A 614 29.22 -12.92 22.74
C ILE A 614 27.82 -12.70 22.19
N GLU A 615 26.89 -12.22 23.03
CA GLU A 615 25.51 -11.92 22.62
C GLU A 615 25.39 -10.62 21.79
N GLY A 616 26.47 -9.83 21.66
CA GLY A 616 26.46 -8.54 20.94
C GLY A 616 25.72 -7.44 21.67
N LEU A 617 25.69 -7.57 22.98
CA LEU A 617 25.14 -6.53 23.85
C LEU A 617 26.22 -5.52 24.23
N PRO A 618 25.87 -4.25 24.45
CA PRO A 618 26.83 -3.24 24.87
C PRO A 618 27.34 -3.49 26.28
N LEU A 619 28.62 -3.28 26.48
CA LEU A 619 29.20 -3.24 27.84
C LEU A 619 28.81 -1.91 28.53
N GLU A 620 28.58 -1.96 29.84
CA GLU A 620 28.32 -0.78 30.64
C GLU A 620 29.57 0.12 30.71
N ASP A 621 30.75 -0.49 30.96
CA ASP A 621 32.05 0.19 30.97
C ASP A 621 33.13 -0.61 30.21
N PRO A 622 33.30 -0.36 28.88
CA PRO A 622 34.32 -1.04 28.08
C PRO A 622 35.76 -0.76 28.56
N VAL A 623 35.99 0.38 29.25
CA VAL A 623 37.32 0.76 29.75
C VAL A 623 37.68 -0.09 30.98
N ALA A 624 36.72 -0.23 31.91
CA ALA A 624 36.90 -1.10 33.07
C ALA A 624 37.12 -2.56 32.65
N TYR A 625 36.36 -3.05 31.68
CA TYR A 625 36.57 -4.38 31.09
C TYR A 625 37.99 -4.58 30.55
N ALA A 626 38.49 -3.64 29.72
CA ALA A 626 39.82 -3.71 29.16
C ALA A 626 40.91 -3.71 30.25
N GLN A 627 40.73 -2.89 31.30
CA GLN A 627 41.64 -2.85 32.45
C GLN A 627 41.63 -4.17 33.22
N LEU A 628 40.45 -4.76 33.46
CA LEU A 628 40.29 -6.02 34.14
C LEU A 628 40.96 -7.18 33.39
N VAL A 629 40.84 -7.23 32.05
CA VAL A 629 41.57 -8.19 31.20
C VAL A 629 43.08 -8.04 31.38
N CYS A 630 43.62 -6.81 31.33
CA CYS A 630 45.04 -6.54 31.51
C CYS A 630 45.55 -6.96 32.92
N ASP A 631 44.74 -6.75 33.96
CA ASP A 631 45.12 -7.12 35.34
C ASP A 631 45.16 -8.62 35.56
N LEU A 632 44.31 -9.39 34.86
CA LEU A 632 44.30 -10.84 34.89
C LEU A 632 45.40 -11.51 34.02
N MET A 633 46.04 -10.75 33.12
CA MET A 633 47.17 -11.20 32.35
C MET A 633 48.51 -11.10 33.06
N LYS A 634 48.56 -10.46 34.23
CA LYS A 634 49.73 -10.32 35.12
C LYS A 634 49.84 -11.49 36.12
#